data_5bdedb320543d2c31ef30d0dd006f290
#
_entry.id   5bdedb320543d2c31ef30d0dd006f290
#
_cell.length_a   1.000
_cell.length_b   1.000
_cell.length_c   1.000
_cell.angle_alpha   90.00
_cell.angle_beta   90.00
_cell.angle_gamma   90.00
#
_symmetry.space_group_name_H-M   'P 1'
#
loop_
_entity.id
_entity.type
_entity.pdbx_description
1 polymer ?
#
loop_
_entity_poly.entity_id
_entity_poly.type
_entity_poly.pdbx_seq_one_letter_code
_entity_poly.pdbx_strand_id
1 'polypeptide(L)'
;MKIILSLIVALSFSVFTIGQDSPLWLRYPAISPDGQTVLFEYKGDIWSVSSAGGTAVPLTLSESYEFAPVWSHDGKSIAFASDRYGNFDVFVMPAGGGEAKRLTFHSTREVPSSFTADDTAILFNGTRQDLATNAQFPTGGMSELYSVPVNGGRVSQVLTTPALDATVSSTGDKIIFHDYKGYESDWRKHHTSAVTRDVWIYDVKSQKYTQLSTFKGEDRNPVFDSNDNDFYYLSEQDGTFNVYKSSLGSPAKSAELTHFSKNPVRFLTRARNGTLAFSWNGELFTMKVGSEPTKLNIRIGADGRDSIEKITPVNGGFTEAQLAPNGKEFAFVFRGEIFVSSLDGKMVKRITNTPWQERSVSFSPDSRTLVYAAEKDNNWNIYTTAISRKEEAYFCVSTVLKEEPVVATPAEEFQPAFSPDGKSIAYLENRNTLKVYDLASKQSHTVLAAENNYSYADGDQYYSWAPDSKWLLVQFGPKERMFTPEVGLVAADGTGGLRNLTQSGYDDVSPKWVMDGKAMIWGSTREGALSQGGGSVSDDVFAMYFTKAAYDRSKLSKEEFALVKEQEDKDKKEADEKAKAAGGPSANASPSPKADDKDKKAINIDWNGLTERKARLTINTSAASDWILSKDGEKLFYLTSFEKGNDLWVTELRTHETKLFNKLGANNTSMELSPDGKFIFVVADGKAVKVDAESGKSEPINVNTEMVLNYSAEKAYIFDHAWRQFKEKLIFPDLNKVDWDSYHEAYKRFLPYINNNYDFAEM
;
A
#
# COMPACT_ATOMS: atom_id res chain seq x y z
N MET A 1 84.02 11.84 28.04
CA MET A 1 83.28 12.84 27.30
C MET A 1 82.18 12.08 26.54
N LYS A 2 80.98 11.98 27.13
CA LYS A 2 79.86 11.24 26.59
C LYS A 2 78.90 12.28 26.03
N ILE A 3 78.64 12.22 24.73
CA ILE A 3 77.64 13.03 24.02
C ILE A 3 76.38 12.28 24.11
N ILE A 4 75.36 12.85 24.76
CA ILE A 4 73.96 12.36 24.79
C ILE A 4 73.23 13.01 23.63
N LEU A 5 72.84 12.20 22.67
CA LEU A 5 71.99 12.60 21.51
C LEU A 5 70.53 12.46 21.92
N SER A 6 69.78 13.56 22.13
CA SER A 6 68.37 13.56 22.42
C SER A 6 67.58 13.48 21.09
N LEU A 7 66.90 12.38 20.87
CA LEU A 7 65.97 12.18 19.72
C LEU A 7 64.64 12.75 20.13
N ILE A 8 64.18 13.86 19.53
CA ILE A 8 62.85 14.40 19.64
C ILE A 8 62.00 13.69 18.60
N VAL A 9 61.14 12.78 19.06
CA VAL A 9 60.09 12.17 18.22
C VAL A 9 58.90 13.13 18.22
N ALA A 10 58.70 13.83 17.10
CA ALA A 10 57.51 14.59 16.86
C ALA A 10 56.36 13.60 16.48
N LEU A 11 55.47 13.32 17.43
CA LEU A 11 54.18 12.65 17.15
C LEU A 11 53.26 13.60 16.37
N SER A 12 53.20 13.41 15.06
CA SER A 12 52.16 14.01 14.24
C SER A 12 50.86 13.32 14.56
N PHE A 13 50.00 13.91 15.39
CA PHE A 13 48.59 13.53 15.48
C PHE A 13 47.92 13.92 14.18
N SER A 14 47.77 12.96 13.26
CA SER A 14 46.83 13.08 12.16
C SER A 14 45.44 13.01 12.77
N VAL A 15 44.82 14.16 12.98
CA VAL A 15 43.40 14.23 13.25
C VAL A 15 42.71 13.73 11.98
N PHE A 16 42.32 12.47 11.98
CA PHE A 16 41.31 12.00 11.01
C PHE A 16 40.05 12.79 11.30
N THR A 17 39.83 13.89 10.61
CA THR A 17 38.51 14.46 10.44
C THR A 17 37.76 13.40 9.66
N ILE A 18 36.92 12.60 10.33
CA ILE A 18 35.81 11.88 9.70
C ILE A 18 34.97 13.01 9.07
N GLY A 19 35.14 13.19 7.77
CA GLY A 19 34.29 14.10 7.00
C GLY A 19 32.87 13.57 7.16
N GLN A 20 32.06 14.21 7.99
CA GLN A 20 30.67 13.95 8.05
C GLN A 20 30.12 14.45 6.71
N ASP A 21 29.67 13.54 5.86
CA ASP A 21 29.07 13.88 4.57
C ASP A 21 27.99 14.91 4.79
N SER A 22 27.95 15.95 3.93
CA SER A 22 26.86 16.94 3.98
C SER A 22 25.53 16.23 3.83
N PRO A 23 24.51 16.52 4.68
CA PRO A 23 23.22 15.89 4.55
C PRO A 23 22.62 16.21 3.19
N LEU A 24 21.87 15.24 2.64
CA LEU A 24 21.10 15.40 1.42
C LEU A 24 19.61 15.44 1.74
N TRP A 25 18.78 15.73 0.74
CA TRP A 25 17.34 15.86 0.87
C TRP A 25 16.92 17.05 1.77
N LEU A 26 17.66 18.16 1.65
CA LEU A 26 17.35 19.44 2.31
C LEU A 26 16.31 20.19 1.47
N ARG A 27 15.21 20.61 2.09
CA ARG A 27 14.04 21.10 1.37
C ARG A 27 13.47 22.38 1.96
N TYR A 28 12.62 23.05 1.21
CA TYR A 28 11.90 24.27 1.61
C TYR A 28 12.80 25.35 2.23
N PRO A 29 13.91 25.75 1.57
CA PRO A 29 14.74 26.82 2.08
C PRO A 29 13.97 28.13 2.18
N ALA A 30 14.06 28.82 3.31
CA ALA A 30 13.53 30.16 3.53
C ALA A 30 14.61 31.06 4.09
N ILE A 31 15.09 32.01 3.29
CA ILE A 31 16.13 32.95 3.73
C ILE A 31 15.50 34.09 4.55
N SER A 32 16.17 34.44 5.67
CA SER A 32 15.74 35.55 6.54
C SER A 32 15.74 36.90 5.82
N PRO A 33 14.90 37.88 6.25
CA PRO A 33 14.84 39.18 5.60
C PRO A 33 16.19 39.93 5.54
N ASP A 34 17.07 39.71 6.52
CA ASP A 34 18.42 40.30 6.55
C ASP A 34 19.46 39.50 5.71
N GLY A 35 19.06 38.31 5.24
CA GLY A 35 19.90 37.42 4.44
C GLY A 35 20.99 36.68 5.19
N GLN A 36 20.92 36.59 6.52
CA GLN A 36 21.95 35.96 7.34
C GLN A 36 21.67 34.52 7.71
N THR A 37 20.39 34.11 7.70
CA THR A 37 19.94 32.80 8.16
C THR A 37 19.07 32.14 7.09
N VAL A 38 19.21 30.82 6.91
CA VAL A 38 18.34 29.99 6.07
C VAL A 38 17.65 28.96 6.94
N LEU A 39 16.32 28.95 6.93
CA LEU A 39 15.51 27.86 7.44
C LEU A 39 15.38 26.80 6.36
N PHE A 40 15.21 25.55 6.75
CA PHE A 40 14.94 24.47 5.82
C PHE A 40 14.29 23.30 6.56
N GLU A 41 13.62 22.45 5.82
CA GLU A 41 13.12 21.17 6.31
C GLU A 41 14.19 20.09 6.13
N TYR A 42 14.36 19.27 7.16
CA TYR A 42 15.17 18.05 7.12
C TYR A 42 14.61 17.01 8.09
N LYS A 43 14.26 15.83 7.57
CA LYS A 43 13.69 14.71 8.35
C LYS A 43 12.42 15.06 9.12
N GLY A 44 11.59 15.93 8.56
CA GLY A 44 10.31 16.35 9.14
C GLY A 44 10.39 17.47 10.18
N ASP A 45 11.58 18.02 10.45
CA ASP A 45 11.77 19.16 11.36
C ASP A 45 12.22 20.41 10.61
N ILE A 46 11.94 21.58 11.18
CA ILE A 46 12.48 22.87 10.71
C ILE A 46 13.83 23.12 11.36
N TRP A 47 14.84 23.35 10.53
CA TRP A 47 16.22 23.63 10.91
C TRP A 47 16.64 25.03 10.53
N SER A 48 17.64 25.56 11.20
CA SER A 48 18.22 26.87 10.96
C SER A 48 19.74 26.76 10.77
N VAL A 49 20.26 27.47 9.76
CA VAL A 49 21.71 27.55 9.49
C VAL A 49 22.06 28.95 9.00
N SER A 50 23.30 29.37 9.19
CA SER A 50 23.83 30.61 8.59
C SER A 50 23.78 30.51 7.06
N SER A 51 23.46 31.61 6.39
CA SER A 51 23.51 31.70 4.92
C SER A 51 24.92 31.53 4.31
N ALA A 52 25.94 31.50 5.14
CA ALA A 52 27.31 31.12 4.79
C ALA A 52 27.61 29.63 4.99
N GLY A 53 26.62 28.83 5.42
CA GLY A 53 26.79 27.44 5.83
C GLY A 53 27.23 27.28 7.28
N GLY A 54 27.63 26.06 7.66
CA GLY A 54 28.06 25.72 9.01
C GLY A 54 27.17 24.68 9.69
N THR A 55 27.14 24.67 11.02
CA THR A 55 26.34 23.73 11.80
C THR A 55 24.89 24.24 11.90
N ALA A 56 23.97 23.43 11.39
CA ALA A 56 22.54 23.70 11.54
C ALA A 56 22.03 23.24 12.89
N VAL A 57 21.04 23.93 13.41
CA VAL A 57 20.35 23.60 14.66
C VAL A 57 18.86 23.44 14.43
N PRO A 58 18.21 22.46 15.08
CA PRO A 58 16.76 22.27 14.94
C PRO A 58 16.01 23.37 15.68
N LEU A 59 14.93 23.86 15.10
CA LEU A 59 13.96 24.75 15.74
C LEU A 59 12.71 24.01 16.22
N THR A 60 12.37 22.90 15.54
CA THR A 60 11.31 21.99 15.95
C THR A 60 11.88 20.62 16.24
N LEU A 61 11.21 19.87 17.12
CA LEU A 61 11.67 18.57 17.61
C LEU A 61 10.45 17.68 17.91
N SER A 62 9.42 17.78 17.11
CA SER A 62 8.18 17.02 17.22
C SER A 62 8.31 15.68 16.50
N GLU A 63 7.45 14.71 16.83
CA GLU A 63 7.30 13.48 16.01
C GLU A 63 6.50 13.71 14.74
N SER A 64 5.88 14.89 14.61
CA SER A 64 5.10 15.31 13.45
C SER A 64 6.00 15.80 12.32
N TYR A 65 5.41 15.91 11.13
CA TYR A 65 6.10 16.46 9.97
C TYR A 65 5.86 17.97 9.88
N GLU A 66 6.94 18.76 9.87
CA GLU A 66 6.93 20.21 9.73
C GLU A 66 7.66 20.63 8.45
N PHE A 67 7.01 21.50 7.65
CA PHE A 67 7.57 21.94 6.38
C PHE A 67 7.08 23.32 5.97
N ALA A 68 7.60 23.85 4.84
CA ALA A 68 7.27 25.14 4.25
C ALA A 68 7.42 26.31 5.25
N PRO A 69 8.60 26.49 5.89
CA PRO A 69 8.81 27.63 6.77
C PRO A 69 8.81 28.95 6.00
N VAL A 70 8.18 29.99 6.56
CA VAL A 70 8.19 31.36 6.03
C VAL A 70 8.53 32.34 7.14
N TRP A 71 9.27 33.39 6.80
CA TRP A 71 9.67 34.46 7.73
C TRP A 71 8.68 35.59 7.77
N SER A 72 8.47 36.19 8.94
CA SER A 72 7.90 37.53 9.03
C SER A 72 8.87 38.58 8.44
N HIS A 73 8.37 39.68 7.91
CA HIS A 73 9.21 40.71 7.30
C HIS A 73 10.15 41.37 8.32
N ASP A 74 9.75 41.46 9.59
CA ASP A 74 10.60 41.98 10.65
C ASP A 74 11.67 40.97 11.15
N GLY A 75 11.60 39.72 10.68
CA GLY A 75 12.54 38.65 11.02
C GLY A 75 12.39 38.08 12.43
N LYS A 76 11.31 38.40 13.16
CA LYS A 76 11.13 37.96 14.56
C LYS A 76 10.32 36.68 14.71
N SER A 77 9.53 36.33 13.69
CA SER A 77 8.63 35.20 13.70
C SER A 77 8.83 34.32 12.46
N ILE A 78 8.49 33.05 12.58
CA ILE A 78 8.39 32.10 11.48
C ILE A 78 7.02 31.43 11.53
N ALA A 79 6.44 31.15 10.37
CA ALA A 79 5.28 30.29 10.25
C ALA A 79 5.63 29.05 9.44
N PHE A 80 4.95 27.93 9.68
CA PHE A 80 5.19 26.66 9.01
C PHE A 80 3.94 25.79 9.07
N ALA A 81 3.88 24.76 8.24
CA ALA A 81 2.84 23.74 8.30
C ALA A 81 3.27 22.58 9.20
N SER A 82 2.35 22.03 10.01
CA SER A 82 2.61 20.87 10.87
C SER A 82 1.36 20.00 10.99
N ASP A 83 1.55 18.68 11.01
CA ASP A 83 0.47 17.67 11.17
C ASP A 83 0.30 17.19 12.62
N ARG A 84 0.76 17.95 13.61
CA ARG A 84 0.67 17.62 15.07
C ARG A 84 -0.69 17.18 15.55
N TYR A 85 -1.76 17.57 14.85
CA TYR A 85 -3.14 17.27 15.21
C TYR A 85 -3.89 16.46 14.16
N GLY A 86 -3.13 15.70 13.34
CA GLY A 86 -3.67 14.70 12.40
C GLY A 86 -3.84 15.18 10.95
N ASN A 87 -3.72 16.50 10.72
CA ASN A 87 -3.64 17.11 9.38
C ASN A 87 -2.76 18.35 9.43
N PHE A 88 -2.34 18.87 8.27
CA PHE A 88 -1.48 20.04 8.22
C PHE A 88 -2.25 21.31 8.50
N ASP A 89 -1.84 21.99 9.57
CA ASP A 89 -2.30 23.32 9.98
C ASP A 89 -1.16 24.33 9.97
N VAL A 90 -1.52 25.60 9.95
CA VAL A 90 -0.56 26.72 10.05
C VAL A 90 -0.20 26.96 11.51
N PHE A 91 1.09 26.97 11.78
CA PHE A 91 1.69 27.31 13.08
C PHE A 91 2.57 28.54 12.96
N VAL A 92 2.75 29.25 14.07
CA VAL A 92 3.66 30.39 14.21
C VAL A 92 4.49 30.24 15.48
N MET A 93 5.77 30.61 15.42
CA MET A 93 6.68 30.62 16.57
C MET A 93 7.72 31.73 16.46
N PRO A 94 8.42 32.11 17.56
CA PRO A 94 9.55 33.01 17.49
C PRO A 94 10.66 32.49 16.59
N ALA A 95 11.32 33.35 15.84
CA ALA A 95 12.38 32.99 14.90
C ALA A 95 13.60 32.28 15.54
N GLY A 96 13.84 32.52 16.81
CA GLY A 96 14.91 31.87 17.58
C GLY A 96 14.51 30.51 18.20
N GLY A 97 13.33 29.99 17.87
CA GLY A 97 12.77 28.79 18.49
C GLY A 97 11.87 29.11 19.69
N GLY A 98 11.23 28.10 20.24
CA GLY A 98 10.30 28.18 21.35
C GLY A 98 8.97 27.49 21.07
N GLU A 99 7.94 27.82 21.84
CA GLU A 99 6.62 27.20 21.68
C GLU A 99 5.95 27.66 20.38
N ALA A 100 5.50 26.68 19.57
CA ALA A 100 4.74 26.94 18.36
C ALA A 100 3.24 26.99 18.65
N LYS A 101 2.60 28.06 18.22
CA LYS A 101 1.16 28.27 18.36
C LYS A 101 0.42 27.85 17.10
N ARG A 102 -0.58 26.96 17.23
CA ARG A 102 -1.51 26.60 16.17
C ARG A 102 -2.45 27.77 15.86
N LEU A 103 -2.59 28.13 14.58
CA LEU A 103 -3.43 29.22 14.13
C LEU A 103 -4.68 28.79 13.40
N THR A 104 -4.63 27.63 12.71
CA THR A 104 -5.75 27.10 11.93
C THR A 104 -6.18 25.74 12.43
N PHE A 105 -7.43 25.34 12.14
CA PHE A 105 -8.09 24.17 12.76
C PHE A 105 -9.01 23.42 11.78
N HIS A 106 -8.84 23.64 10.48
CA HIS A 106 -9.66 22.98 9.47
C HIS A 106 -9.12 21.58 9.18
N SER A 107 -9.99 20.65 8.81
CA SER A 107 -9.60 19.26 8.52
C SER A 107 -8.88 19.04 7.19
N THR A 108 -8.75 20.07 6.36
CA THR A 108 -7.96 20.01 5.12
C THR A 108 -6.54 20.51 5.33
N ARG A 109 -5.64 20.13 4.40
CA ARG A 109 -4.24 20.58 4.41
C ARG A 109 -4.16 22.09 4.24
N GLU A 110 -3.45 22.78 5.14
CA GLU A 110 -3.21 24.23 5.15
C GLU A 110 -1.71 24.52 5.21
N VAL A 111 -1.19 25.27 4.23
CA VAL A 111 0.25 25.52 4.07
C VAL A 111 0.52 27.00 3.98
N PRO A 112 1.36 27.60 4.85
CA PRO A 112 1.69 29.02 4.79
C PRO A 112 2.52 29.34 3.53
N SER A 113 2.32 30.52 2.97
CA SER A 113 3.06 31.02 1.81
C SER A 113 3.84 32.30 2.10
N SER A 114 3.30 33.22 2.91
CA SER A 114 3.99 34.43 3.35
C SER A 114 3.27 35.10 4.51
N PHE A 115 3.91 36.09 5.14
CA PHE A 115 3.22 37.06 6.00
C PHE A 115 2.63 38.19 5.14
N THR A 116 1.61 38.91 5.66
CA THR A 116 1.17 40.19 5.12
C THR A 116 2.28 41.25 5.29
N ALA A 117 2.29 42.29 4.47
CA ALA A 117 3.34 43.32 4.48
C ALA A 117 3.58 44.00 5.84
N ASP A 118 2.56 44.02 6.70
CA ASP A 118 2.58 44.57 8.05
C ASP A 118 2.83 43.52 9.15
N ASP A 119 3.09 42.26 8.76
CA ASP A 119 3.29 41.11 9.64
C ASP A 119 2.12 40.81 10.62
N THR A 120 0.92 41.35 10.36
CA THR A 120 -0.24 41.12 11.24
C THR A 120 -0.97 39.82 10.97
N ALA A 121 -0.82 39.24 9.78
CA ALA A 121 -1.44 37.97 9.39
C ALA A 121 -0.52 37.11 8.52
N ILE A 122 -0.85 35.83 8.41
CA ILE A 122 -0.17 34.86 7.56
C ILE A 122 -1.10 34.48 6.41
N LEU A 123 -0.59 34.60 5.19
CA LEU A 123 -1.23 34.05 4.00
C LEU A 123 -0.95 32.53 3.91
N PHE A 124 -1.96 31.75 3.60
CA PHE A 124 -1.83 30.31 3.48
C PHE A 124 -2.79 29.76 2.43
N ASN A 125 -2.44 28.62 1.90
CA ASN A 125 -3.25 27.86 0.97
C ASN A 125 -4.03 26.77 1.71
N GLY A 126 -5.31 26.58 1.33
CA GLY A 126 -6.17 25.56 1.87
C GLY A 126 -7.39 25.33 0.99
N THR A 127 -8.02 24.19 1.16
CA THR A 127 -9.28 23.86 0.50
C THR A 127 -10.40 24.05 1.51
N ARG A 128 -11.07 25.18 1.44
CA ARG A 128 -12.19 25.54 2.32
C ARG A 128 -13.43 25.82 1.48
N GLN A 129 -14.58 25.85 2.13
CA GLN A 129 -15.81 26.20 1.45
C GLN A 129 -15.82 27.71 1.14
N ASP A 130 -16.13 28.05 -0.11
CA ASP A 130 -16.36 29.40 -0.57
C ASP A 130 -17.53 30.08 0.12
N LEU A 131 -17.51 31.43 0.12
CA LEU A 131 -18.71 32.20 0.40
C LEU A 131 -19.77 31.88 -0.67
N ALA A 132 -21.04 31.85 -0.26
CA ALA A 132 -22.14 31.52 -1.17
C ALA A 132 -22.23 32.45 -2.42
N THR A 133 -21.68 33.67 -2.32
CA THR A 133 -21.59 34.60 -3.44
C THR A 133 -20.42 34.37 -4.38
N ASN A 134 -19.45 33.55 -3.97
CA ASN A 134 -18.21 33.28 -4.70
C ASN A 134 -18.02 31.79 -4.99
N ALA A 135 -19.05 30.96 -4.74
CA ALA A 135 -19.01 29.54 -4.98
C ALA A 135 -18.57 29.26 -6.42
N GLN A 136 -17.40 28.66 -6.57
CA GLN A 136 -16.87 28.28 -7.87
C GLN A 136 -17.04 26.79 -8.10
N PHE A 137 -17.28 26.47 -9.34
CA PHE A 137 -17.28 25.09 -9.78
C PHE A 137 -15.87 24.72 -10.28
N PRO A 138 -15.39 23.56 -9.85
CA PRO A 138 -15.81 22.64 -8.83
C PRO A 138 -14.89 22.66 -7.63
N THR A 139 -15.42 22.74 -6.44
CA THR A 139 -15.14 21.67 -5.53
C THR A 139 -13.74 21.44 -5.01
N GLY A 140 -13.66 21.13 -3.81
CA GLY A 140 -12.77 20.51 -2.84
C GLY A 140 -11.38 19.99 -3.20
N GLY A 141 -10.92 20.15 -4.41
CA GLY A 141 -9.57 19.76 -4.81
C GLY A 141 -8.64 20.93 -5.14
N MET A 142 -9.19 22.15 -5.26
CA MET A 142 -8.39 23.33 -5.61
C MET A 142 -8.16 24.19 -4.39
N SER A 143 -6.89 24.37 -4.05
CA SER A 143 -6.45 25.15 -2.91
C SER A 143 -6.54 26.65 -3.23
N GLU A 144 -7.20 27.42 -2.40
CA GLU A 144 -7.36 28.89 -2.52
C GLU A 144 -6.51 29.63 -1.50
N LEU A 145 -6.45 30.95 -1.59
CA LEU A 145 -5.64 31.78 -0.72
C LEU A 145 -6.47 32.36 0.41
N TYR A 146 -6.02 32.14 1.65
CA TYR A 146 -6.61 32.61 2.89
C TYR A 146 -5.59 33.38 3.72
N SER A 147 -6.07 34.10 4.73
CA SER A 147 -5.24 34.71 5.76
C SER A 147 -5.75 34.39 7.16
N VAL A 148 -4.81 34.28 8.11
CA VAL A 148 -5.10 34.13 9.54
C VAL A 148 -4.26 35.10 10.33
N PRO A 149 -4.82 35.83 11.33
CA PRO A 149 -4.05 36.74 12.19
C PRO A 149 -2.95 36.00 12.96
N VAL A 150 -1.76 36.56 13.11
CA VAL A 150 -0.62 35.94 13.85
C VAL A 150 -0.96 35.66 15.32
N ASN A 151 -1.90 36.38 15.88
CA ASN A 151 -2.39 36.17 17.24
C ASN A 151 -3.53 35.14 17.31
N GLY A 152 -3.89 34.49 16.17
CA GLY A 152 -5.05 33.63 16.02
C GLY A 152 -6.34 34.43 15.85
N GLY A 153 -7.40 33.78 15.47
CA GLY A 153 -8.70 34.39 15.24
C GLY A 153 -9.37 33.87 13.97
N ARG A 154 -10.26 34.67 13.38
CA ARG A 154 -11.03 34.29 12.22
C ARG A 154 -10.14 34.24 10.96
N VAL A 155 -10.19 33.11 10.26
CA VAL A 155 -9.64 32.98 8.91
C VAL A 155 -10.50 33.76 7.91
N SER A 156 -9.85 34.45 6.99
CA SER A 156 -10.50 35.22 5.93
C SER A 156 -9.97 34.76 4.57
N GLN A 157 -10.87 34.63 3.60
CA GLN A 157 -10.50 34.34 2.22
C GLN A 157 -9.91 35.62 1.59
N VAL A 158 -8.77 35.51 0.93
CA VAL A 158 -8.07 36.62 0.25
C VAL A 158 -8.35 36.58 -1.24
N LEU A 159 -8.21 35.41 -1.86
CA LEU A 159 -8.51 35.16 -3.28
C LEU A 159 -9.35 33.90 -3.41
N THR A 160 -10.34 33.98 -4.29
CA THR A 160 -11.18 32.81 -4.69
C THR A 160 -10.57 32.00 -5.85
N THR A 161 -9.47 32.50 -6.39
CA THR A 161 -8.68 31.82 -7.42
C THR A 161 -7.60 30.98 -6.75
N PRO A 162 -7.34 29.74 -7.21
CA PRO A 162 -6.21 28.98 -6.74
C PRO A 162 -4.90 29.74 -6.95
N ALA A 163 -4.26 30.12 -5.85
CA ALA A 163 -3.06 30.94 -5.83
C ALA A 163 -2.05 30.31 -4.87
N LEU A 164 -1.05 29.62 -5.41
CA LEU A 164 -0.02 28.93 -4.64
C LEU A 164 1.26 29.77 -4.56
N ASP A 165 2.05 29.55 -3.51
CA ASP A 165 3.31 30.28 -3.23
C ASP A 165 3.15 31.79 -3.34
N ALA A 166 2.04 32.30 -2.79
CA ALA A 166 1.69 33.70 -2.86
C ALA A 166 2.60 34.56 -1.97
N THR A 167 3.20 35.59 -2.54
CA THR A 167 3.98 36.62 -1.81
C THR A 167 3.41 38.01 -2.05
N VAL A 168 3.57 38.92 -1.06
CA VAL A 168 3.06 40.26 -1.12
C VAL A 168 4.15 41.28 -1.46
N SER A 169 3.77 42.38 -2.15
CA SER A 169 4.65 43.55 -2.32
C SER A 169 4.97 44.18 -0.99
N SER A 170 6.02 44.99 -0.92
CA SER A 170 6.43 45.71 0.32
C SER A 170 5.35 46.61 0.88
N THR A 171 4.45 47.10 0.05
CA THR A 171 3.31 47.97 0.42
C THR A 171 2.02 47.16 0.66
N GLY A 172 2.00 45.86 0.34
CA GLY A 172 0.81 45.00 0.45
C GLY A 172 -0.27 45.26 -0.60
N ASP A 173 -0.01 46.11 -1.61
CA ASP A 173 -0.97 46.48 -2.66
C ASP A 173 -1.00 45.47 -3.83
N LYS A 174 -0.05 44.53 -3.88
CA LYS A 174 0.03 43.46 -4.90
C LYS A 174 0.34 42.15 -4.26
N ILE A 175 -0.21 41.07 -4.88
CA ILE A 175 0.07 39.67 -4.54
C ILE A 175 0.55 38.99 -5.83
N ILE A 176 1.75 38.40 -5.80
CA ILE A 176 2.26 37.57 -6.89
C ILE A 176 2.19 36.09 -6.47
N PHE A 177 1.76 35.21 -7.39
CA PHE A 177 1.53 33.81 -7.13
C PHE A 177 1.64 33.00 -8.42
N HIS A 178 1.71 31.68 -8.32
CA HIS A 178 1.42 30.84 -9.47
C HIS A 178 0.04 30.18 -9.30
N ASP A 179 -0.64 29.96 -10.44
CA ASP A 179 -1.98 29.38 -10.43
C ASP A 179 -1.96 27.85 -10.28
N TYR A 180 -3.14 27.28 -10.05
CA TYR A 180 -3.37 25.83 -10.01
C TYR A 180 -4.67 25.54 -10.77
N LYS A 181 -4.53 24.95 -11.96
CA LYS A 181 -5.64 24.77 -12.93
C LYS A 181 -6.26 23.39 -12.91
N GLY A 182 -5.63 22.41 -12.24
CA GLY A 182 -6.08 21.03 -12.21
C GLY A 182 -5.14 20.10 -11.48
N TYR A 183 -5.50 18.82 -11.43
CA TYR A 183 -4.70 17.79 -10.77
C TYR A 183 -3.49 17.40 -11.61
N GLU A 184 -2.34 17.91 -11.25
CA GLU A 184 -1.06 17.51 -11.80
C GLU A 184 -0.06 17.23 -10.69
N SER A 185 0.82 16.24 -10.92
CA SER A 185 1.91 15.97 -10.00
C SER A 185 2.87 17.15 -9.94
N ASP A 186 3.14 17.68 -8.75
CA ASP A 186 4.07 18.78 -8.51
C ASP A 186 5.50 18.44 -8.93
N TRP A 187 5.82 17.15 -9.06
CA TRP A 187 7.15 16.65 -9.37
C TRP A 187 7.35 16.33 -10.86
N ARG A 188 6.30 16.45 -11.66
CA ARG A 188 6.35 16.22 -13.10
C ARG A 188 7.24 17.27 -13.80
N LYS A 189 8.02 16.84 -14.80
CA LYS A 189 8.86 17.69 -15.63
C LYS A 189 8.39 17.69 -17.09
N HIS A 190 8.77 18.73 -17.83
CA HIS A 190 8.52 18.86 -19.27
C HIS A 190 7.05 18.71 -19.63
N HIS A 191 6.19 19.13 -18.75
CA HIS A 191 4.76 19.04 -18.92
C HIS A 191 4.24 20.22 -19.73
N THR A 192 3.52 19.94 -20.79
CA THR A 192 2.83 20.95 -21.62
C THR A 192 1.38 20.54 -21.75
N SER A 193 0.48 21.18 -21.04
CA SER A 193 -0.96 20.94 -21.09
C SER A 193 -1.75 22.20 -20.71
N ALA A 194 -3.06 22.09 -20.74
CA ALA A 194 -3.95 23.18 -20.32
C ALA A 194 -3.87 23.48 -18.82
N VAL A 195 -3.27 22.60 -18.01
CA VAL A 195 -3.17 22.74 -16.56
C VAL A 195 -1.77 23.10 -16.07
N THR A 196 -0.81 23.39 -16.98
CA THR A 196 0.51 23.94 -16.61
C THR A 196 0.35 25.26 -15.89
N ARG A 197 1.18 25.48 -14.89
CA ARG A 197 1.11 26.65 -14.01
C ARG A 197 1.77 27.86 -14.64
N ASP A 198 1.16 29.00 -14.41
CA ASP A 198 1.67 30.32 -14.83
C ASP A 198 1.82 31.24 -13.63
N VAL A 199 2.72 32.23 -13.75
CA VAL A 199 2.88 33.30 -12.78
C VAL A 199 1.86 34.40 -13.04
N TRP A 200 1.14 34.79 -12.00
CA TRP A 200 0.14 35.82 -12.01
C TRP A 200 0.39 36.89 -10.93
N ILE A 201 -0.15 38.07 -11.15
CA ILE A 201 -0.21 39.15 -10.16
C ILE A 201 -1.64 39.59 -9.97
N TYR A 202 -2.01 39.83 -8.72
CA TYR A 202 -3.27 40.45 -8.31
C TYR A 202 -2.99 41.82 -7.73
N ASP A 203 -3.62 42.86 -8.26
CA ASP A 203 -3.62 44.21 -7.72
C ASP A 203 -4.81 44.37 -6.78
N VAL A 204 -4.52 44.56 -5.49
CA VAL A 204 -5.52 44.56 -4.41
C VAL A 204 -6.48 45.78 -4.54
N LYS A 205 -5.97 46.93 -5.00
CA LYS A 205 -6.76 48.14 -5.13
C LYS A 205 -7.74 48.12 -6.29
N SER A 206 -7.26 47.66 -7.46
CA SER A 206 -8.09 47.58 -8.66
C SER A 206 -8.83 46.22 -8.79
N GLN A 207 -8.53 45.27 -7.95
CA GLN A 207 -9.04 43.87 -7.98
C GLN A 207 -8.79 43.18 -9.34
N LYS A 208 -7.67 43.49 -9.98
CA LYS A 208 -7.35 42.98 -11.31
C LYS A 208 -6.28 41.94 -11.24
N TYR A 209 -6.52 40.81 -11.95
CA TYR A 209 -5.53 39.76 -12.23
C TYR A 209 -4.80 40.05 -13.54
N THR A 210 -3.52 39.82 -13.55
CA THR A 210 -2.68 39.93 -14.77
C THR A 210 -1.72 38.74 -14.83
N GLN A 211 -1.74 38.00 -15.93
CA GLN A 211 -0.78 36.91 -16.17
C GLN A 211 0.58 37.53 -16.52
N LEU A 212 1.64 37.04 -15.89
CA LEU A 212 3.00 37.55 -16.06
C LEU A 212 3.86 36.58 -16.90
N SER A 213 3.60 35.28 -16.87
CA SER A 213 4.33 34.33 -17.68
C SER A 213 3.42 33.73 -18.77
N THR A 214 4.02 33.32 -19.89
CA THR A 214 3.31 32.81 -21.06
C THR A 214 4.02 31.61 -21.67
N PHE A 215 4.96 31.01 -20.98
CA PHE A 215 5.61 29.78 -21.38
C PHE A 215 4.60 28.64 -21.39
N LYS A 216 4.66 27.72 -22.36
CA LYS A 216 3.70 26.61 -22.45
C LYS A 216 3.93 25.49 -21.43
N GLY A 217 5.09 25.47 -20.77
CA GLY A 217 5.41 24.56 -19.65
C GLY A 217 5.12 25.22 -18.31
N GLU A 218 5.87 24.82 -17.29
CA GLU A 218 5.63 25.21 -15.91
C GLU A 218 6.45 26.44 -15.47
N ASP A 219 5.79 27.43 -14.90
CA ASP A 219 6.36 28.58 -14.22
C ASP A 219 5.86 28.66 -12.78
N ARG A 220 6.77 28.72 -11.77
CA ARG A 220 6.42 28.54 -10.35
C ARG A 220 7.19 29.46 -9.40
N ASN A 221 6.81 29.44 -8.10
CA ASN A 221 7.50 30.07 -6.98
C ASN A 221 7.92 31.52 -7.24
N PRO A 222 7.01 32.45 -7.59
CA PRO A 222 7.37 33.81 -7.83
C PRO A 222 7.67 34.58 -6.53
N VAL A 223 8.70 35.43 -6.55
CA VAL A 223 9.05 36.35 -5.44
C VAL A 223 9.37 37.71 -5.98
N PHE A 224 8.86 38.80 -5.32
CA PHE A 224 9.19 40.16 -5.72
C PHE A 224 10.66 40.48 -5.54
N ASP A 225 11.18 41.40 -6.37
CA ASP A 225 12.44 42.12 -6.11
C ASP A 225 12.23 43.24 -5.08
N SER A 226 13.32 43.84 -4.60
CA SER A 226 13.33 44.88 -3.59
C SER A 226 12.62 46.17 -4.01
N ASN A 227 12.42 46.37 -5.30
CA ASN A 227 11.78 47.52 -5.90
C ASN A 227 10.29 47.32 -6.21
N ASP A 228 9.73 46.10 -5.95
CA ASP A 228 8.37 45.65 -6.30
C ASP A 228 7.98 45.89 -7.79
N ASN A 229 8.95 46.15 -8.66
CA ASN A 229 8.76 46.28 -10.10
C ASN A 229 9.30 45.10 -10.91
N ASP A 230 10.23 44.34 -10.34
CA ASP A 230 10.78 43.14 -10.89
C ASP A 230 10.39 41.94 -10.01
N PHE A 231 10.50 40.75 -10.56
CA PHE A 231 10.24 39.51 -9.81
C PHE A 231 11.16 38.38 -10.31
N TYR A 232 11.38 37.41 -9.44
CA TYR A 232 12.09 36.16 -9.73
C TYR A 232 11.10 35.03 -9.69
N TYR A 233 11.32 33.99 -10.50
CA TYR A 233 10.48 32.79 -10.53
C TYR A 233 11.26 31.60 -11.07
N LEU A 234 10.72 30.39 -10.91
CA LEU A 234 11.26 29.16 -11.48
C LEU A 234 10.55 28.87 -12.79
N SER A 235 11.30 28.60 -13.86
CA SER A 235 10.79 28.22 -15.17
C SER A 235 11.60 27.06 -15.74
N GLU A 236 10.95 26.16 -16.47
CA GLU A 236 11.60 25.05 -17.19
C GLU A 236 11.78 25.32 -18.70
N GLN A 237 11.67 26.55 -19.13
CA GLN A 237 11.71 26.92 -20.58
C GLN A 237 13.00 26.49 -21.30
N ASP A 238 14.11 26.33 -20.60
CA ASP A 238 15.38 25.87 -21.15
C ASP A 238 15.68 24.39 -20.78
N GLY A 239 14.64 23.60 -20.51
CA GLY A 239 14.72 22.15 -20.37
C GLY A 239 14.73 21.63 -18.94
N THR A 240 14.95 22.48 -17.92
CA THR A 240 14.76 22.17 -16.50
C THR A 240 14.51 23.43 -15.72
N PHE A 241 13.90 23.33 -14.52
CA PHE A 241 13.67 24.51 -13.70
C PHE A 241 14.98 25.21 -13.33
N ASN A 242 15.06 26.47 -13.71
CA ASN A 242 16.09 27.41 -13.32
C ASN A 242 15.46 28.72 -12.79
N VAL A 243 16.26 29.56 -12.15
CA VAL A 243 15.81 30.88 -11.66
C VAL A 243 15.82 31.87 -12.82
N TYR A 244 14.70 32.52 -13.04
CA TYR A 244 14.51 33.61 -14.00
C TYR A 244 14.19 34.92 -13.31
N LYS A 245 14.58 36.02 -13.94
CA LYS A 245 14.16 37.37 -13.55
C LYS A 245 13.32 37.98 -14.66
N SER A 246 12.24 38.66 -14.31
CA SER A 246 11.42 39.45 -15.21
C SER A 246 10.95 40.75 -14.55
N SER A 247 10.32 41.65 -15.33
CA SER A 247 9.79 42.93 -14.85
C SER A 247 8.28 43.01 -15.06
N LEU A 248 7.55 43.59 -14.11
CA LEU A 248 6.11 43.85 -14.22
C LEU A 248 5.76 44.72 -15.42
N GLY A 249 6.66 45.66 -15.81
CA GLY A 249 6.48 46.52 -16.96
C GLY A 249 6.74 45.87 -18.31
N SER A 250 7.40 44.70 -18.34
CA SER A 250 7.74 43.94 -19.54
C SER A 250 7.85 42.45 -19.26
N PRO A 251 6.77 41.81 -18.81
CA PRO A 251 6.82 40.45 -18.28
C PRO A 251 7.21 39.40 -19.32
N ALA A 252 7.01 39.65 -20.60
CA ALA A 252 7.45 38.75 -21.69
C ALA A 252 8.97 38.70 -21.90
N LYS A 253 9.74 39.60 -21.25
CA LYS A 253 11.20 39.61 -21.32
C LYS A 253 11.76 39.05 -20.00
N SER A 254 12.14 37.79 -20.00
CA SER A 254 12.80 37.14 -18.86
C SER A 254 14.27 36.89 -19.15
N ALA A 255 15.08 36.90 -18.10
CA ALA A 255 16.50 36.55 -18.14
C ALA A 255 16.76 35.38 -17.21
N GLU A 256 17.38 34.32 -17.74
CA GLU A 256 17.84 33.18 -16.96
C GLU A 256 19.02 33.61 -16.07
N LEU A 257 18.97 33.23 -14.79
CA LEU A 257 20.00 33.58 -13.80
C LEU A 257 20.81 32.38 -13.34
N THR A 258 20.29 31.16 -13.47
CA THR A 258 21.00 29.92 -13.15
C THR A 258 20.91 28.97 -14.33
N HIS A 259 21.94 28.12 -14.50
CA HIS A 259 22.08 27.24 -15.67
C HIS A 259 22.27 25.77 -15.25
N PHE A 260 21.48 25.31 -14.27
CA PHE A 260 21.49 23.93 -13.86
C PHE A 260 20.89 23.03 -14.94
N SER A 261 21.41 21.82 -15.06
CA SER A 261 20.91 20.80 -15.98
C SER A 261 20.51 19.53 -15.23
N LYS A 262 19.70 18.67 -15.84
CA LYS A 262 19.18 17.40 -15.34
C LYS A 262 18.21 17.51 -14.17
N ASN A 263 18.61 18.14 -13.04
CA ASN A 263 17.78 18.27 -11.85
C ASN A 263 17.18 19.69 -11.75
N PRO A 264 15.92 19.81 -11.29
CA PRO A 264 15.25 21.11 -11.19
C PRO A 264 15.74 21.91 -9.97
N VAL A 265 15.80 23.21 -10.12
CA VAL A 265 15.80 24.15 -8.98
C VAL A 265 14.40 24.15 -8.35
N ARG A 266 14.33 24.21 -7.02
CA ARG A 266 13.08 24.14 -6.24
C ARG A 266 13.07 25.15 -5.09
N PHE A 267 11.86 25.58 -4.65
CA PHE A 267 11.63 26.34 -3.43
C PHE A 267 12.38 27.66 -3.35
N LEU A 268 12.18 28.54 -4.35
CA LEU A 268 12.83 29.83 -4.42
C LEU A 268 12.33 30.79 -3.36
N THR A 269 13.24 31.37 -2.59
CA THR A 269 12.97 32.47 -1.64
C THR A 269 13.99 33.60 -1.77
N ARG A 270 13.70 34.76 -1.17
CA ARG A 270 14.54 35.95 -1.33
C ARG A 270 14.60 36.81 -0.05
N ALA A 271 15.82 37.24 0.27
CA ALA A 271 16.08 38.23 1.33
C ALA A 271 15.91 39.68 0.83
N ARG A 272 15.69 40.64 1.74
CA ARG A 272 15.61 42.07 1.39
C ARG A 272 16.88 42.60 0.73
N ASN A 273 18.05 42.07 1.10
CA ASN A 273 19.32 42.46 0.52
C ASN A 273 19.55 41.88 -0.91
N GLY A 274 18.54 41.23 -1.51
CA GLY A 274 18.59 40.66 -2.85
C GLY A 274 19.23 39.24 -2.94
N THR A 275 19.62 38.65 -1.82
CA THR A 275 20.11 37.27 -1.83
C THR A 275 18.95 36.31 -2.06
N LEU A 276 19.08 35.42 -3.03
CA LEU A 276 18.16 34.34 -3.33
C LEU A 276 18.63 33.06 -2.60
N ALA A 277 17.67 32.25 -2.15
CA ALA A 277 17.92 30.89 -1.64
C ALA A 277 16.99 29.90 -2.32
N PHE A 278 17.50 28.74 -2.64
CA PHE A 278 16.78 27.65 -3.31
C PHE A 278 17.43 26.30 -3.06
N SER A 279 16.73 25.24 -3.38
CA SER A 279 17.33 23.89 -3.36
C SER A 279 17.60 23.39 -4.78
N TRP A 280 18.65 22.62 -4.93
CA TRP A 280 18.97 21.86 -6.12
C TRP A 280 19.59 20.54 -5.76
N ASN A 281 19.06 19.43 -6.32
CA ASN A 281 19.60 18.09 -6.17
C ASN A 281 19.75 17.64 -4.69
N GLY A 282 18.77 18.04 -3.83
CA GLY A 282 18.75 17.72 -2.40
C GLY A 282 19.66 18.58 -1.52
N GLU A 283 20.29 19.61 -2.06
CA GLU A 283 21.20 20.51 -1.37
C GLU A 283 20.71 21.97 -1.45
N LEU A 284 21.15 22.83 -0.54
CA LEU A 284 20.76 24.24 -0.48
C LEU A 284 21.82 25.15 -1.10
N PHE A 285 21.35 26.16 -1.80
CA PHE A 285 22.16 27.17 -2.46
C PHE A 285 21.69 28.58 -2.08
N THR A 286 22.64 29.52 -2.05
CA THR A 286 22.37 30.94 -2.03
C THR A 286 23.03 31.63 -3.21
N MET A 287 22.45 32.73 -3.69
CA MET A 287 22.96 33.47 -4.82
C MET A 287 22.63 34.96 -4.71
N LYS A 288 23.59 35.83 -4.96
CA LYS A 288 23.31 37.23 -5.29
C LYS A 288 23.13 37.38 -6.79
N VAL A 289 22.21 38.20 -7.20
CA VAL A 289 21.98 38.45 -8.63
C VAL A 289 23.27 38.97 -9.29
N GLY A 290 23.66 38.32 -10.39
CA GLY A 290 24.93 38.58 -11.10
C GLY A 290 26.14 37.82 -10.56
N SER A 291 25.93 36.88 -9.64
CA SER A 291 26.98 35.96 -9.13
C SER A 291 26.55 34.53 -9.37
N GLU A 292 27.52 33.61 -9.42
CA GLU A 292 27.23 32.17 -9.48
C GLU A 292 26.56 31.68 -8.17
N PRO A 293 25.67 30.66 -8.25
CA PRO A 293 25.11 30.01 -7.09
C PRO A 293 26.19 29.40 -6.19
N THR A 294 26.08 29.61 -4.89
CA THR A 294 26.99 29.06 -3.89
C THR A 294 26.28 28.01 -3.07
N LYS A 295 26.80 26.79 -3.06
CA LYS A 295 26.30 25.70 -2.23
C LYS A 295 26.58 25.97 -0.76
N LEU A 296 25.59 25.75 0.11
CA LEU A 296 25.77 25.80 1.55
C LEU A 296 26.38 24.48 2.06
N ASN A 297 27.54 24.57 2.68
CA ASN A 297 28.16 23.43 3.36
C ASN A 297 27.53 23.30 4.76
N ILE A 298 26.56 22.38 4.88
CA ILE A 298 25.75 22.20 6.08
C ILE A 298 26.20 20.96 6.83
N ARG A 299 26.31 21.05 8.15
CA ARG A 299 26.48 19.92 9.08
C ARG A 299 25.28 19.90 10.03
N ILE A 300 24.72 18.72 10.26
CA ILE A 300 23.62 18.56 11.22
C ILE A 300 24.22 18.45 12.62
N GLY A 301 23.87 19.38 13.48
CA GLY A 301 24.36 19.48 14.86
C GLY A 301 23.43 18.82 15.89
N ALA A 302 22.94 17.63 15.61
CA ALA A 302 22.09 16.89 16.55
C ALA A 302 22.59 15.46 16.72
N ASP A 303 22.38 14.90 17.89
CA ASP A 303 22.49 13.47 18.12
C ASP A 303 21.42 12.75 17.30
N GLY A 304 21.80 11.70 16.57
CA GLY A 304 20.91 10.99 15.67
C GLY A 304 19.70 10.44 16.42
N ARG A 305 18.52 10.97 16.14
CA ARG A 305 17.24 10.48 16.66
C ARG A 305 16.74 9.25 15.93
N ASP A 306 17.38 8.90 14.82
CA ASP A 306 16.94 7.83 13.98
C ASP A 306 17.36 6.50 14.58
N SER A 307 16.47 5.91 15.38
CA SER A 307 16.58 4.49 15.66
C SER A 307 16.42 3.74 14.34
N ILE A 308 17.44 3.00 13.93
CA ILE A 308 17.38 2.08 12.78
C ILE A 308 16.28 1.05 13.02
N GLU A 309 16.03 0.73 14.29
CA GLU A 309 15.02 -0.22 14.75
C GLU A 309 13.88 0.51 15.47
N LYS A 310 12.66 0.18 15.09
CA LYS A 310 11.43 0.68 15.71
C LYS A 310 10.59 -0.47 16.22
N ILE A 311 10.22 -0.41 17.50
CA ILE A 311 9.24 -1.34 18.06
C ILE A 311 7.87 -0.97 17.49
N THR A 312 7.25 -1.92 16.80
CA THR A 312 5.96 -1.74 16.12
C THR A 312 4.94 -2.71 16.71
N PRO A 313 3.80 -2.23 17.23
CA PRO A 313 2.75 -3.10 17.74
C PRO A 313 2.08 -3.87 16.60
N VAL A 314 1.78 -5.16 16.84
CA VAL A 314 1.06 -6.05 15.94
C VAL A 314 -0.25 -6.44 16.63
N ASN A 315 -1.32 -5.70 16.34
CA ASN A 315 -2.64 -5.88 16.95
C ASN A 315 -3.79 -5.76 15.94
N GLY A 316 -3.47 -5.90 14.66
CA GLY A 316 -4.35 -5.77 13.50
C GLY A 316 -3.56 -5.40 12.26
N GLY A 317 -4.24 -4.96 11.19
CA GLY A 317 -3.60 -4.60 9.92
C GLY A 317 -3.07 -5.82 9.15
N PHE A 318 -3.67 -7.00 9.34
CA PHE A 318 -3.34 -8.20 8.59
C PHE A 318 -3.74 -8.02 7.11
N THR A 319 -2.79 -8.22 6.22
CA THR A 319 -3.05 -8.16 4.78
C THR A 319 -3.53 -9.50 4.23
N GLU A 320 -3.12 -10.59 4.85
CA GLU A 320 -3.51 -11.95 4.52
C GLU A 320 -3.63 -12.76 5.82
N ALA A 321 -4.54 -13.73 5.86
CA ALA A 321 -4.57 -14.71 6.93
C ALA A 321 -5.14 -16.03 6.43
N GLN A 322 -4.68 -17.15 7.00
CA GLN A 322 -5.14 -18.50 6.70
C GLN A 322 -5.24 -19.34 7.96
N LEU A 323 -6.36 -20.04 8.11
CA LEU A 323 -6.58 -21.00 9.19
C LEU A 323 -5.76 -22.26 8.95
N ALA A 324 -5.10 -22.76 9.99
CA ALA A 324 -4.36 -24.03 9.89
C ALA A 324 -5.33 -25.23 9.80
N PRO A 325 -4.98 -26.29 9.04
CA PRO A 325 -5.77 -27.50 8.93
C PRO A 325 -6.03 -28.20 10.27
N ASN A 326 -5.18 -28.00 11.29
CA ASN A 326 -5.41 -28.50 12.66
C ASN A 326 -6.53 -27.74 13.41
N GLY A 327 -7.02 -26.61 12.88
CA GLY A 327 -8.05 -25.77 13.50
C GLY A 327 -7.67 -25.16 14.85
N LYS A 328 -6.36 -25.00 15.15
CA LYS A 328 -5.84 -24.47 16.42
C LYS A 328 -5.03 -23.19 16.28
N GLU A 329 -4.51 -22.93 15.10
CA GLU A 329 -3.66 -21.81 14.76
C GLU A 329 -4.13 -21.17 13.47
N PHE A 330 -3.69 -19.95 13.23
CA PHE A 330 -3.76 -19.30 11.91
C PHE A 330 -2.48 -18.54 11.63
N ALA A 331 -2.07 -18.53 10.38
CA ALA A 331 -0.99 -17.68 9.88
C ALA A 331 -1.57 -16.36 9.38
N PHE A 332 -0.80 -15.28 9.50
CA PHE A 332 -1.16 -13.99 8.94
C PHE A 332 0.08 -13.22 8.50
N VAL A 333 -0.11 -12.29 7.57
CA VAL A 333 0.94 -11.39 7.08
C VAL A 333 0.69 -9.99 7.64
N PHE A 334 1.72 -9.42 8.23
CA PHE A 334 1.74 -8.04 8.71
C PHE A 334 3.01 -7.34 8.24
N ARG A 335 2.87 -6.27 7.46
CA ARG A 335 4.00 -5.53 6.84
C ARG A 335 4.99 -6.42 6.09
N GLY A 336 4.48 -7.40 5.33
CA GLY A 336 5.32 -8.33 4.57
C GLY A 336 5.93 -9.47 5.39
N GLU A 337 5.71 -9.54 6.69
CA GLU A 337 6.25 -10.57 7.58
C GLU A 337 5.17 -11.58 7.99
N ILE A 338 5.54 -12.84 8.07
CA ILE A 338 4.64 -13.93 8.46
C ILE A 338 4.66 -14.14 9.96
N PHE A 339 3.47 -14.23 10.53
CA PHE A 339 3.22 -14.59 11.92
C PHE A 339 2.29 -15.78 12.02
N VAL A 340 2.37 -16.53 13.09
CA VAL A 340 1.37 -17.54 13.47
C VAL A 340 0.86 -17.26 14.87
N SER A 341 -0.46 -17.31 15.02
CA SER A 341 -1.17 -17.12 16.30
C SER A 341 -2.04 -18.31 16.65
N SER A 342 -2.17 -18.59 17.95
CA SER A 342 -3.25 -19.45 18.45
C SER A 342 -4.61 -18.80 18.21
N LEU A 343 -5.69 -19.60 18.11
CA LEU A 343 -7.06 -19.09 17.88
C LEU A 343 -7.63 -18.25 19.04
N ASP A 344 -7.02 -18.26 20.20
CA ASP A 344 -7.38 -17.38 21.31
C ASP A 344 -6.54 -16.09 21.35
N GLY A 345 -5.60 -15.92 20.39
CA GLY A 345 -4.75 -14.75 20.25
C GLY A 345 -3.63 -14.61 21.29
N LYS A 346 -3.50 -15.55 22.22
CA LYS A 346 -2.58 -15.42 23.37
C LYS A 346 -1.13 -15.79 23.06
N MET A 347 -0.92 -16.69 22.12
CA MET A 347 0.41 -17.15 21.70
C MET A 347 0.64 -16.72 20.27
N VAL A 348 1.60 -15.84 20.06
CA VAL A 348 1.96 -15.30 18.73
C VAL A 348 3.45 -15.48 18.51
N LYS A 349 3.80 -15.98 17.33
CA LYS A 349 5.18 -16.15 16.91
C LYS A 349 5.42 -15.49 15.57
N ARG A 350 6.45 -14.64 15.47
CA ARG A 350 6.98 -14.17 14.20
C ARG A 350 7.76 -15.30 13.54
N ILE A 351 7.44 -15.60 12.30
CA ILE A 351 8.03 -16.70 11.52
C ILE A 351 9.19 -16.19 10.66
N THR A 352 8.99 -15.06 9.96
CA THR A 352 10.02 -14.39 9.16
C THR A 352 10.51 -13.13 9.85
N ASN A 353 11.73 -12.72 9.57
CA ASN A 353 12.33 -11.50 10.09
C ASN A 353 13.29 -10.95 9.03
N THR A 354 12.74 -10.36 8.00
CA THR A 354 13.45 -9.90 6.81
C THR A 354 13.03 -8.47 6.44
N PRO A 355 13.78 -7.74 5.66
CA PRO A 355 13.30 -6.48 5.10
C PRO A 355 12.42 -6.67 3.86
N TRP A 356 12.34 -7.90 3.34
CA TRP A 356 11.62 -8.24 2.10
C TRP A 356 10.14 -8.47 2.35
N GLN A 357 9.39 -8.62 1.29
CA GLN A 357 7.98 -8.97 1.35
C GLN A 357 7.81 -10.48 1.28
N GLU A 358 7.12 -11.06 2.24
CA GLU A 358 6.55 -12.40 2.22
C GLU A 358 5.03 -12.31 2.08
N ARG A 359 4.45 -13.21 1.27
CA ARG A 359 3.00 -13.23 1.00
C ARG A 359 2.50 -14.60 0.58
N SER A 360 1.18 -14.73 0.45
CA SER A 360 0.50 -15.95 0.00
C SER A 360 0.87 -17.16 0.87
N VAL A 361 0.82 -16.97 2.20
CA VAL A 361 1.15 -18.03 3.16
C VAL A 361 0.09 -19.13 3.15
N SER A 362 0.54 -20.39 3.12
CA SER A 362 -0.32 -21.56 3.18
C SER A 362 0.28 -22.66 4.06
N PHE A 363 -0.59 -23.41 4.77
CA PHE A 363 -0.15 -24.55 5.58
C PHE A 363 -0.08 -25.84 4.78
N SER A 364 0.87 -26.69 5.14
CA SER A 364 0.80 -28.12 4.76
C SER A 364 -0.38 -28.81 5.43
N PRO A 365 -0.92 -29.89 4.86
CA PRO A 365 -2.07 -30.61 5.42
C PRO A 365 -1.87 -31.12 6.86
N ASP A 366 -0.64 -31.39 7.27
CA ASP A 366 -0.29 -31.78 8.63
C ASP A 366 -0.06 -30.59 9.59
N SER A 367 -0.21 -29.37 9.09
CA SER A 367 0.00 -28.10 9.80
C SER A 367 1.42 -27.90 10.37
N ARG A 368 2.42 -28.59 9.84
CA ARG A 368 3.80 -28.52 10.34
C ARG A 368 4.75 -27.74 9.45
N THR A 369 4.31 -27.38 8.26
CA THR A 369 5.09 -26.60 7.29
C THR A 369 4.22 -25.46 6.76
N LEU A 370 4.81 -24.28 6.67
CA LEU A 370 4.27 -23.16 5.93
C LEU A 370 4.95 -23.09 4.56
N VAL A 371 4.21 -22.77 3.51
CA VAL A 371 4.74 -22.39 2.20
C VAL A 371 4.30 -20.96 1.89
N TYR A 372 5.18 -20.18 1.30
CA TYR A 372 4.93 -18.79 0.97
C TYR A 372 5.86 -18.31 -0.16
N ALA A 373 5.48 -17.22 -0.81
CA ALA A 373 6.34 -16.49 -1.74
C ALA A 373 7.11 -15.39 -1.00
N ALA A 374 8.39 -15.21 -1.31
CA ALA A 374 9.21 -14.14 -0.75
C ALA A 374 10.08 -13.49 -1.84
N GLU A 375 10.15 -12.16 -1.86
CA GLU A 375 10.95 -11.39 -2.81
C GLU A 375 12.38 -11.19 -2.29
N LYS A 376 13.12 -12.28 -2.13
CA LYS A 376 14.50 -12.24 -1.68
C LYS A 376 15.44 -11.99 -2.86
N ASP A 377 16.47 -11.17 -2.63
CA ASP A 377 17.49 -10.86 -3.64
C ASP A 377 16.91 -10.34 -4.97
N ASN A 378 15.84 -9.57 -4.88
CA ASN A 378 15.13 -8.95 -6.02
C ASN A 378 14.43 -9.96 -6.94
N ASN A 379 14.11 -11.15 -6.47
CA ASN A 379 13.34 -12.14 -7.22
C ASN A 379 12.34 -12.85 -6.31
N TRP A 380 11.12 -13.08 -6.82
CA TRP A 380 10.10 -13.83 -6.13
C TRP A 380 10.38 -15.32 -6.24
N ASN A 381 10.51 -16.01 -5.12
CA ASN A 381 10.71 -17.44 -5.05
C ASN A 381 9.82 -18.07 -3.98
N ILE A 382 9.63 -19.40 -4.06
CA ILE A 382 8.83 -20.16 -3.09
C ILE A 382 9.72 -20.74 -2.01
N TYR A 383 9.35 -20.44 -0.76
CA TYR A 383 10.03 -20.93 0.44
C TYR A 383 9.08 -21.77 1.30
N THR A 384 9.67 -22.63 2.09
CA THR A 384 8.96 -23.32 3.18
C THR A 384 9.63 -23.07 4.50
N THR A 385 8.83 -22.95 5.56
CA THR A 385 9.32 -22.95 6.95
C THR A 385 8.64 -24.08 7.70
N ALA A 386 9.42 -25.00 8.26
CA ALA A 386 8.94 -26.18 8.94
C ALA A 386 9.32 -26.21 10.42
N ILE A 387 8.45 -26.80 11.27
CA ILE A 387 8.74 -27.11 12.67
C ILE A 387 9.75 -28.27 12.69
N SER A 388 10.97 -28.02 13.16
CA SER A 388 12.08 -29.00 13.12
C SER A 388 11.94 -30.11 14.16
N ARG A 389 11.40 -29.82 15.33
CA ARG A 389 11.28 -30.77 16.43
C ARG A 389 9.97 -31.55 16.34
N LYS A 390 10.05 -32.87 16.41
CA LYS A 390 8.87 -33.76 16.28
C LYS A 390 7.88 -33.62 17.43
N GLU A 391 8.38 -33.33 18.64
CA GLU A 391 7.59 -33.13 19.85
C GLU A 391 6.82 -31.79 19.87
N GLU A 392 7.20 -30.84 19.04
CA GLU A 392 6.52 -29.56 18.91
C GLU A 392 5.39 -29.69 17.88
N ALA A 393 4.15 -29.49 18.30
CA ALA A 393 2.98 -29.69 17.44
C ALA A 393 2.46 -28.40 16.76
N TYR A 394 2.84 -27.21 17.26
CA TYR A 394 2.26 -25.94 16.85
C TYR A 394 3.35 -24.89 16.58
N PHE A 395 3.15 -24.06 15.56
CA PHE A 395 4.06 -22.99 15.22
C PHE A 395 4.16 -21.94 16.31
N CYS A 396 3.04 -21.51 16.89
CA CYS A 396 3.00 -20.44 17.89
C CYS A 396 3.84 -20.73 19.16
N VAL A 397 4.17 -21.99 19.41
CA VAL A 397 5.00 -22.42 20.55
C VAL A 397 6.29 -23.15 20.12
N SER A 398 6.55 -23.30 18.84
CA SER A 398 7.77 -23.98 18.36
C SER A 398 9.03 -23.21 18.74
N THR A 399 10.11 -23.93 19.01
CA THR A 399 11.39 -23.33 19.40
C THR A 399 12.41 -23.30 18.26
N VAL A 400 12.34 -24.26 17.34
CA VAL A 400 13.25 -24.38 16.21
C VAL A 400 12.48 -24.53 14.92
N LEU A 401 12.63 -23.53 14.05
CA LEU A 401 12.09 -23.53 12.69
C LEU A 401 13.23 -23.69 11.69
N LYS A 402 12.92 -24.27 10.54
CA LYS A 402 13.84 -24.41 9.42
C LYS A 402 13.21 -23.84 8.15
N GLU A 403 13.80 -22.81 7.61
CA GLU A 403 13.44 -22.24 6.32
C GLU A 403 14.28 -22.89 5.20
N GLU A 404 13.64 -23.19 4.07
CA GLU A 404 14.32 -23.70 2.86
C GLU A 404 13.63 -23.17 1.59
N PRO A 405 14.39 -22.81 0.53
CA PRO A 405 13.81 -22.59 -0.78
C PRO A 405 13.30 -23.90 -1.38
N VAL A 406 12.13 -23.87 -2.01
CA VAL A 406 11.52 -25.03 -2.65
C VAL A 406 11.52 -24.88 -4.16
N VAL A 407 11.06 -23.74 -4.67
CA VAL A 407 11.16 -23.37 -6.07
C VAL A 407 11.89 -22.04 -6.10
N ALA A 408 13.06 -22.02 -6.72
CA ALA A 408 13.89 -20.84 -6.83
C ALA A 408 14.59 -20.88 -8.20
N THR A 409 13.99 -20.20 -9.18
CA THR A 409 14.47 -20.13 -10.55
C THR A 409 14.74 -18.66 -10.94
N PRO A 410 15.30 -18.38 -12.11
CA PRO A 410 15.38 -16.99 -12.61
C PRO A 410 14.03 -16.36 -12.96
N ALA A 411 12.96 -17.17 -13.08
CA ALA A 411 11.61 -16.67 -13.21
C ALA A 411 11.07 -16.22 -11.84
N GLU A 412 9.95 -15.51 -11.83
CA GLU A 412 9.28 -15.12 -10.59
C GLU A 412 8.18 -16.13 -10.24
N GLU A 413 8.19 -16.61 -8.99
CA GLU A 413 7.23 -17.60 -8.51
C GLU A 413 6.34 -17.00 -7.41
N PHE A 414 5.02 -17.15 -7.57
CA PHE A 414 4.00 -16.55 -6.72
C PHE A 414 2.98 -17.56 -6.22
N GLN A 415 2.24 -17.17 -5.20
CA GLN A 415 0.98 -17.74 -4.74
C GLN A 415 1.02 -19.28 -4.56
N PRO A 416 1.94 -19.82 -3.74
CA PRO A 416 2.06 -21.26 -3.55
C PRO A 416 0.93 -21.83 -2.68
N ALA A 417 0.49 -23.06 -3.00
CA ALA A 417 -0.43 -23.81 -2.16
C ALA A 417 -0.12 -25.32 -2.20
N PHE A 418 -0.08 -25.96 -1.03
CA PHE A 418 0.06 -27.42 -0.95
C PHE A 418 -1.15 -28.16 -1.55
N SER A 419 -0.88 -29.30 -2.19
CA SER A 419 -1.93 -30.27 -2.49
C SER A 419 -2.48 -30.86 -1.18
N PRO A 420 -3.77 -31.28 -1.12
CA PRO A 420 -4.36 -31.87 0.07
C PRO A 420 -3.71 -33.16 0.57
N ASP A 421 -2.94 -33.86 -0.26
CA ASP A 421 -2.13 -35.01 0.13
C ASP A 421 -0.70 -34.65 0.57
N GLY A 422 -0.33 -33.36 0.48
CA GLY A 422 0.96 -32.84 0.90
C GLY A 422 2.14 -33.25 0.02
N LYS A 423 1.90 -33.77 -1.19
CA LYS A 423 2.97 -34.28 -2.06
C LYS A 423 3.42 -33.26 -3.10
N SER A 424 2.62 -32.25 -3.37
CA SER A 424 2.87 -31.26 -4.41
C SER A 424 2.55 -29.84 -3.93
N ILE A 425 3.13 -28.87 -4.63
CA ILE A 425 2.83 -27.45 -4.46
C ILE A 425 2.42 -26.89 -5.82
N ALA A 426 1.23 -26.29 -5.92
CA ALA A 426 0.86 -25.48 -7.06
C ALA A 426 1.36 -24.06 -6.86
N TYR A 427 1.77 -23.36 -7.93
CA TYR A 427 2.26 -22.00 -7.88
C TYR A 427 2.15 -21.33 -9.26
N LEU A 428 2.21 -20.01 -9.27
CA LEU A 428 2.27 -19.23 -10.51
C LEU A 428 3.72 -18.89 -10.86
N GLU A 429 4.10 -19.12 -12.11
CA GLU A 429 5.36 -18.64 -12.68
C GLU A 429 5.06 -17.43 -13.57
N ASN A 430 5.83 -16.35 -13.42
CA ASN A 430 5.69 -15.10 -14.19
C ASN A 430 4.24 -14.55 -14.19
N ARG A 431 3.55 -14.65 -13.07
CA ARG A 431 2.17 -14.14 -12.80
C ARG A 431 1.03 -14.87 -13.52
N ASN A 432 1.27 -15.64 -14.56
CA ASN A 432 0.20 -16.14 -15.42
C ASN A 432 0.27 -17.64 -15.76
N THR A 433 1.39 -18.32 -15.52
CA THR A 433 1.55 -19.76 -15.80
C THR A 433 1.35 -20.54 -14.53
N LEU A 434 0.27 -21.35 -14.44
CA LEU A 434 0.08 -22.23 -13.30
C LEU A 434 0.89 -23.51 -13.47
N LYS A 435 1.71 -23.81 -12.47
CA LYS A 435 2.57 -24.99 -12.41
C LYS A 435 2.31 -25.80 -11.16
N VAL A 436 2.68 -27.09 -11.22
CA VAL A 436 2.71 -27.99 -10.08
C VAL A 436 4.12 -28.51 -9.91
N TYR A 437 4.65 -28.36 -8.71
CA TYR A 437 5.94 -28.89 -8.26
C TYR A 437 5.73 -30.15 -7.44
N ASP A 438 6.33 -31.27 -7.83
CA ASP A 438 6.34 -32.51 -7.08
C ASP A 438 7.50 -32.54 -6.09
N LEU A 439 7.18 -32.67 -4.80
CA LEU A 439 8.15 -32.60 -3.71
C LEU A 439 9.14 -33.78 -3.69
N ALA A 440 8.78 -34.94 -4.23
CA ALA A 440 9.63 -36.10 -4.25
C ALA A 440 10.64 -36.08 -5.41
N SER A 441 10.17 -35.77 -6.61
CA SER A 441 11.03 -35.69 -7.80
C SER A 441 11.75 -34.34 -7.92
N LYS A 442 11.26 -33.29 -7.23
CA LYS A 442 11.74 -31.90 -7.32
C LYS A 442 11.64 -31.33 -8.75
N GLN A 443 10.58 -31.70 -9.47
CA GLN A 443 10.32 -31.22 -10.81
C GLN A 443 8.99 -30.49 -10.90
N SER A 444 8.97 -29.44 -11.71
CA SER A 444 7.75 -28.68 -12.03
C SER A 444 7.25 -29.01 -13.43
N HIS A 445 5.92 -28.99 -13.58
CA HIS A 445 5.28 -29.05 -14.89
C HIS A 445 4.12 -28.06 -14.97
N THR A 446 3.79 -27.62 -16.19
CA THR A 446 2.72 -26.65 -16.43
C THR A 446 1.37 -27.37 -16.47
N VAL A 447 0.39 -26.81 -15.75
CA VAL A 447 -1.00 -27.29 -15.75
C VAL A 447 -1.96 -26.30 -16.42
N LEU A 448 -1.64 -24.99 -16.41
CA LEU A 448 -2.35 -23.97 -17.18
C LEU A 448 -1.33 -23.01 -17.81
N ALA A 449 -1.34 -22.94 -19.14
CA ALA A 449 -0.40 -22.10 -19.89
C ALA A 449 -0.76 -20.59 -19.78
N ALA A 450 0.26 -19.75 -19.89
CA ALA A 450 0.17 -18.29 -19.78
C ALA A 450 -0.88 -17.63 -20.69
N GLU A 451 -1.12 -18.20 -21.86
CA GLU A 451 -2.09 -17.69 -22.84
C GLU A 451 -3.56 -17.74 -22.37
N ASN A 452 -3.83 -18.46 -21.27
CA ASN A 452 -5.15 -18.56 -20.66
C ASN A 452 -5.31 -17.60 -19.47
N ASN A 453 -4.30 -16.83 -19.15
CA ASN A 453 -4.33 -15.87 -18.05
C ASN A 453 -3.81 -14.51 -18.49
N TYR A 454 -4.36 -13.49 -17.90
CA TYR A 454 -3.83 -12.14 -18.00
C TYR A 454 -3.68 -11.56 -16.58
N SER A 455 -2.46 -11.24 -16.20
CA SER A 455 -2.19 -10.52 -14.98
C SER A 455 -0.93 -9.68 -15.10
N TYR A 456 -0.96 -8.51 -14.49
CA TYR A 456 0.20 -7.67 -14.23
C TYR A 456 0.42 -7.45 -12.72
N ALA A 457 -0.43 -8.06 -11.89
CA ALA A 457 -0.30 -8.03 -10.44
C ALA A 457 0.39 -9.32 -9.94
N ASP A 458 1.07 -9.21 -8.81
CA ASP A 458 1.84 -10.30 -8.26
C ASP A 458 0.92 -11.26 -7.49
N GLY A 459 0.66 -12.44 -8.05
CA GLY A 459 -0.12 -13.49 -7.38
C GLY A 459 -1.61 -13.18 -7.23
N ASP A 460 -2.28 -12.77 -8.29
CA ASP A 460 -3.71 -12.42 -8.33
C ASP A 460 -4.58 -13.43 -9.08
N GLN A 461 -4.02 -14.56 -9.54
CA GLN A 461 -4.76 -15.60 -10.23
C GLN A 461 -5.41 -16.57 -9.23
N TYR A 462 -6.65 -16.95 -9.50
CA TYR A 462 -7.37 -17.83 -8.62
C TYR A 462 -7.27 -19.29 -9.09
N TYR A 463 -6.86 -20.17 -8.19
CA TYR A 463 -6.93 -21.61 -8.36
C TYR A 463 -7.21 -22.31 -7.02
N SER A 464 -7.76 -23.52 -7.08
CA SER A 464 -8.12 -24.29 -5.90
C SER A 464 -7.91 -25.80 -6.13
N TRP A 465 -7.14 -26.43 -5.25
CA TRP A 465 -6.92 -27.87 -5.28
C TRP A 465 -8.19 -28.66 -5.00
N ALA A 466 -8.43 -29.69 -5.78
CA ALA A 466 -9.45 -30.67 -5.48
C ALA A 466 -9.10 -31.52 -4.27
N PRO A 467 -10.07 -31.97 -3.45
CA PRO A 467 -9.82 -32.78 -2.27
C PRO A 467 -9.03 -34.08 -2.53
N ASP A 468 -9.07 -34.62 -3.75
CA ASP A 468 -8.34 -35.82 -4.16
C ASP A 468 -6.92 -35.54 -4.70
N SER A 469 -6.50 -34.27 -4.69
CA SER A 469 -5.19 -33.83 -5.21
C SER A 469 -4.93 -34.10 -6.69
N LYS A 470 -5.96 -34.45 -7.48
CA LYS A 470 -5.80 -34.81 -8.90
C LYS A 470 -6.24 -33.70 -9.85
N TRP A 471 -6.98 -32.73 -9.36
CA TRP A 471 -7.53 -31.65 -10.17
C TRP A 471 -7.33 -30.29 -9.52
N LEU A 472 -7.35 -29.25 -10.34
CA LEU A 472 -7.46 -27.86 -9.90
C LEU A 472 -8.63 -27.20 -10.61
N LEU A 473 -9.47 -26.49 -9.86
CA LEU A 473 -10.31 -25.44 -10.40
C LEU A 473 -9.47 -24.20 -10.64
N VAL A 474 -9.64 -23.57 -11.78
CA VAL A 474 -8.90 -22.39 -12.18
C VAL A 474 -9.85 -21.31 -12.69
N GLN A 475 -9.56 -20.07 -12.39
CA GLN A 475 -10.11 -18.94 -13.09
C GLN A 475 -9.19 -18.66 -14.28
N PHE A 476 -9.76 -18.51 -15.47
CA PHE A 476 -8.99 -18.28 -16.68
C PHE A 476 -9.68 -17.27 -17.61
N GLY A 477 -8.91 -16.58 -18.45
CA GLY A 477 -9.43 -15.68 -19.49
C GLY A 477 -9.48 -16.40 -20.83
N PRO A 478 -10.70 -16.62 -21.41
CA PRO A 478 -10.81 -17.13 -22.77
C PRO A 478 -10.08 -16.22 -23.76
N LYS A 479 -9.41 -16.80 -24.74
CA LYS A 479 -8.52 -16.11 -25.69
C LYS A 479 -9.19 -14.92 -26.41
N GLU A 480 -10.48 -15.05 -26.71
CA GLU A 480 -11.27 -14.04 -27.40
C GLU A 480 -11.90 -13.01 -26.42
N ARG A 481 -11.84 -13.26 -25.11
CA ARG A 481 -12.49 -12.46 -24.06
C ARG A 481 -11.61 -12.40 -22.80
N MET A 482 -10.42 -11.93 -22.95
CA MET A 482 -9.38 -11.92 -21.91
C MET A 482 -9.83 -11.27 -20.57
N PHE A 483 -10.72 -10.29 -20.62
CA PHE A 483 -11.22 -9.57 -19.44
C PHE A 483 -12.56 -10.10 -18.91
N THR A 484 -13.06 -11.21 -19.45
CA THR A 484 -14.26 -11.88 -18.96
C THR A 484 -13.86 -13.27 -18.48
N PRO A 485 -13.50 -13.42 -17.20
CA PRO A 485 -13.00 -14.69 -16.70
C PRO A 485 -14.09 -15.76 -16.66
N GLU A 486 -13.69 -17.00 -16.86
CA GLU A 486 -14.52 -18.19 -16.70
C GLU A 486 -13.85 -19.20 -15.76
N VAL A 487 -14.62 -20.18 -15.30
CA VAL A 487 -14.12 -21.26 -14.47
C VAL A 487 -13.76 -22.47 -15.31
N GLY A 488 -12.53 -22.96 -15.13
CA GLY A 488 -12.01 -24.14 -15.79
C GLY A 488 -11.57 -25.22 -14.80
N LEU A 489 -11.35 -26.40 -15.36
CA LEU A 489 -10.79 -27.56 -14.68
C LEU A 489 -9.53 -28.04 -15.42
N VAL A 490 -8.45 -28.26 -14.68
CA VAL A 490 -7.20 -28.83 -15.21
C VAL A 490 -6.77 -30.01 -14.35
N ALA A 491 -6.18 -31.04 -14.99
CA ALA A 491 -5.59 -32.14 -14.25
C ALA A 491 -4.26 -31.71 -13.61
N ALA A 492 -4.03 -32.12 -12.36
CA ALA A 492 -2.83 -31.77 -11.61
C ALA A 492 -1.54 -32.36 -12.21
N ASP A 493 -1.62 -33.40 -13.03
CA ASP A 493 -0.49 -33.98 -13.76
C ASP A 493 -0.22 -33.31 -15.13
N GLY A 494 -0.97 -32.25 -15.46
CA GLY A 494 -0.84 -31.50 -16.72
C GLY A 494 -1.46 -32.20 -17.94
N THR A 495 -2.11 -33.35 -17.77
CA THR A 495 -2.74 -34.07 -18.88
C THR A 495 -4.15 -33.56 -19.19
N GLY A 496 -4.62 -33.76 -20.42
CA GLY A 496 -6.03 -33.53 -20.83
C GLY A 496 -6.40 -32.07 -21.09
N GLY A 497 -5.51 -31.11 -20.81
CA GLY A 497 -5.72 -29.70 -21.08
C GLY A 497 -6.82 -29.03 -20.27
N LEU A 498 -7.07 -27.76 -20.53
CA LEU A 498 -8.10 -26.94 -19.88
C LEU A 498 -9.50 -27.34 -20.36
N ARG A 499 -10.42 -27.59 -19.42
CA ARG A 499 -11.84 -27.80 -19.67
C ARG A 499 -12.64 -26.66 -19.10
N ASN A 500 -13.26 -25.85 -19.94
CA ASN A 500 -14.16 -24.78 -19.52
C ASN A 500 -15.45 -25.38 -18.94
N LEU A 501 -15.75 -25.09 -17.66
CA LEU A 501 -16.92 -25.59 -16.93
C LEU A 501 -18.14 -24.66 -17.06
N THR A 502 -17.91 -23.36 -17.07
CA THR A 502 -19.01 -22.37 -17.00
C THR A 502 -19.56 -21.98 -18.36
N GLN A 503 -18.72 -21.81 -19.38
CA GLN A 503 -19.08 -21.52 -20.78
C GLN A 503 -20.16 -20.42 -20.87
N SER A 504 -19.99 -19.33 -20.11
CA SER A 504 -21.08 -18.42 -19.84
C SER A 504 -21.02 -17.11 -20.61
N GLY A 505 -19.83 -16.58 -20.82
CA GLY A 505 -19.65 -15.24 -21.36
C GLY A 505 -19.92 -14.11 -20.37
N TYR A 506 -20.08 -14.43 -19.10
CA TYR A 506 -20.13 -13.52 -17.96
C TYR A 506 -18.87 -13.68 -17.12
N ASP A 507 -18.63 -12.77 -16.19
CA ASP A 507 -17.54 -12.93 -15.23
C ASP A 507 -17.91 -14.05 -14.26
N ASP A 508 -17.16 -15.14 -14.33
CA ASP A 508 -17.25 -16.30 -13.43
C ASP A 508 -15.95 -16.38 -12.63
N VAL A 509 -16.00 -16.17 -11.31
CA VAL A 509 -14.83 -15.91 -10.48
C VAL A 509 -14.78 -16.78 -9.23
N SER A 510 -13.58 -16.93 -8.66
CA SER A 510 -13.30 -17.51 -7.33
C SER A 510 -14.00 -18.86 -7.08
N PRO A 511 -13.77 -19.89 -7.95
CA PRO A 511 -14.41 -21.18 -7.77
C PRO A 511 -13.85 -21.95 -6.58
N LYS A 512 -14.73 -22.53 -5.76
CA LYS A 512 -14.37 -23.32 -4.59
C LYS A 512 -14.97 -24.73 -4.67
N TRP A 513 -14.15 -25.74 -4.34
CA TRP A 513 -14.65 -27.10 -4.14
C TRP A 513 -15.50 -27.16 -2.88
N VAL A 514 -16.63 -27.83 -2.95
CA VAL A 514 -17.53 -28.04 -1.81
C VAL A 514 -18.04 -29.48 -1.76
N MET A 515 -18.61 -29.87 -0.62
CA MET A 515 -19.24 -31.22 -0.45
C MET A 515 -18.27 -32.35 -0.78
N ASP A 516 -17.02 -32.29 -0.30
CA ASP A 516 -15.98 -33.28 -0.56
C ASP A 516 -15.74 -33.54 -2.06
N GLY A 517 -15.79 -32.48 -2.87
CA GLY A 517 -15.55 -32.54 -4.31
C GLY A 517 -16.75 -32.98 -5.15
N LYS A 518 -17.97 -33.07 -4.58
CA LYS A 518 -19.18 -33.40 -5.32
C LYS A 518 -19.78 -32.22 -6.07
N ALA A 519 -19.33 -31.00 -5.72
CA ALA A 519 -19.77 -29.75 -6.34
C ALA A 519 -18.68 -28.68 -6.27
N MET A 520 -18.85 -27.64 -7.06
CA MET A 520 -18.16 -26.36 -6.90
C MET A 520 -19.18 -25.24 -6.69
N ILE A 521 -18.75 -24.18 -6.02
CA ILE A 521 -19.47 -22.90 -5.98
C ILE A 521 -18.56 -21.80 -6.53
N TRP A 522 -19.15 -20.80 -7.16
CA TRP A 522 -18.41 -19.67 -7.75
C TRP A 522 -19.28 -18.41 -7.78
N GLY A 523 -18.64 -17.25 -7.91
CA GLY A 523 -19.31 -15.98 -8.15
C GLY A 523 -19.56 -15.77 -9.64
N SER A 524 -20.73 -15.22 -10.00
CA SER A 524 -21.05 -14.90 -11.39
C SER A 524 -21.86 -13.63 -11.50
N THR A 525 -21.53 -12.81 -12.52
CA THR A 525 -22.31 -11.62 -12.90
C THR A 525 -23.50 -11.93 -13.79
N ARG A 526 -23.80 -13.20 -14.03
CA ARG A 526 -24.81 -13.68 -14.99
C ARG A 526 -26.18 -13.10 -14.78
N GLU A 527 -26.60 -12.89 -13.55
CA GLU A 527 -27.91 -12.33 -13.18
C GLU A 527 -27.78 -11.02 -12.39
N GLY A 528 -26.56 -10.51 -12.26
CA GLY A 528 -26.24 -9.26 -11.60
C GLY A 528 -26.21 -8.06 -12.55
N ALA A 529 -26.02 -6.89 -12.00
CA ALA A 529 -25.83 -5.68 -12.80
C ALA A 529 -24.45 -5.70 -13.47
N LEU A 530 -24.43 -5.60 -14.80
CA LEU A 530 -23.21 -5.40 -15.58
C LEU A 530 -22.98 -3.91 -15.79
N SER A 531 -21.77 -3.45 -15.57
CA SER A 531 -21.36 -2.10 -15.89
C SER A 531 -20.16 -2.10 -16.83
N GLN A 532 -20.34 -1.55 -18.01
CA GLN A 532 -19.26 -1.32 -18.99
C GLN A 532 -18.57 0.03 -18.74
N GLY A 533 -18.29 0.44 -17.59
CA GLY A 533 -17.69 1.75 -17.37
C GLY A 533 -17.17 1.97 -15.96
N GLY A 534 -16.82 0.88 -15.26
CA GLY A 534 -16.29 0.96 -13.90
C GLY A 534 -17.36 1.18 -12.82
N GLY A 535 -18.61 0.87 -13.13
CA GLY A 535 -19.67 0.78 -12.11
C GLY A 535 -19.63 -0.54 -11.34
N SER A 536 -20.38 -0.61 -10.25
CA SER A 536 -20.42 -1.80 -9.39
C SER A 536 -20.95 -3.02 -10.14
N VAL A 537 -20.14 -4.06 -10.24
CA VAL A 537 -20.52 -5.39 -10.68
C VAL A 537 -21.09 -6.13 -9.47
N SER A 538 -22.17 -6.88 -9.66
CA SER A 538 -22.79 -7.65 -8.57
C SER A 538 -22.61 -9.13 -8.84
N ASP A 539 -21.78 -9.78 -8.01
CA ASP A 539 -21.59 -11.22 -8.04
C ASP A 539 -22.68 -11.93 -7.23
N ASP A 540 -23.34 -12.88 -7.88
CA ASP A 540 -24.22 -13.85 -7.24
C ASP A 540 -23.50 -15.20 -7.13
N VAL A 541 -23.82 -15.99 -6.11
CA VAL A 541 -23.20 -17.29 -5.91
C VAL A 541 -23.98 -18.39 -6.60
N PHE A 542 -23.29 -19.16 -7.42
CA PHE A 542 -23.80 -20.32 -8.13
C PHE A 542 -23.15 -21.61 -7.65
N ALA A 543 -23.83 -22.74 -7.85
CA ALA A 543 -23.28 -24.07 -7.66
C ALA A 543 -23.37 -24.89 -8.95
N MET A 544 -22.37 -25.73 -9.18
CA MET A 544 -22.38 -26.79 -10.19
C MET A 544 -22.15 -28.13 -9.51
N TYR A 545 -23.10 -29.05 -9.67
CA TYR A 545 -23.01 -30.39 -9.09
C TYR A 545 -22.40 -31.38 -10.08
N PHE A 546 -21.30 -32.00 -9.70
CA PHE A 546 -20.53 -32.86 -10.60
C PHE A 546 -21.21 -34.19 -10.90
N THR A 547 -22.09 -34.67 -10.02
CA THR A 547 -22.87 -35.88 -10.28
C THR A 547 -24.39 -35.62 -10.29
N LYS A 548 -25.12 -36.44 -11.04
CA LYS A 548 -26.57 -36.37 -11.06
C LYS A 548 -27.15 -36.61 -9.66
N ALA A 549 -26.62 -37.54 -8.91
CA ALA A 549 -27.07 -37.84 -7.55
C ALA A 549 -26.93 -36.63 -6.60
N ALA A 550 -25.81 -35.88 -6.67
CA ALA A 550 -25.61 -34.67 -5.88
C ALA A 550 -26.62 -33.57 -6.27
N TYR A 551 -26.89 -33.43 -7.58
CA TYR A 551 -27.86 -32.46 -8.08
C TYR A 551 -29.30 -32.79 -7.69
N ASP A 552 -29.71 -34.07 -7.85
CA ASP A 552 -31.04 -34.51 -7.44
C ASP A 552 -31.27 -34.31 -5.94
N ARG A 553 -30.23 -34.62 -5.12
CA ARG A 553 -30.26 -34.39 -3.69
C ARG A 553 -30.45 -32.91 -3.32
N SER A 554 -29.81 -32.00 -4.09
CA SER A 554 -29.95 -30.55 -3.83
C SER A 554 -31.35 -30.02 -4.08
N LYS A 555 -32.16 -30.72 -4.88
CA LYS A 555 -33.55 -30.36 -5.23
C LYS A 555 -34.60 -30.89 -4.26
N LEU A 556 -34.23 -31.78 -3.34
CA LEU A 556 -35.21 -32.31 -2.37
C LEU A 556 -35.76 -31.18 -1.51
N SER A 557 -37.08 -31.24 -1.23
CA SER A 557 -37.67 -30.38 -0.20
C SER A 557 -37.08 -30.65 1.16
N LYS A 558 -37.34 -29.78 2.11
CA LYS A 558 -36.85 -29.93 3.48
C LYS A 558 -37.33 -31.25 4.11
N GLU A 559 -38.56 -31.60 3.87
CA GLU A 559 -39.22 -32.84 4.34
C GLU A 559 -38.58 -34.07 3.71
N GLU A 560 -38.48 -34.10 2.38
CA GLU A 560 -37.84 -35.21 1.64
C GLU A 560 -36.37 -35.40 2.07
N PHE A 561 -35.63 -34.32 2.24
CA PHE A 561 -34.25 -34.40 2.71
C PHE A 561 -34.16 -34.96 4.12
N ALA A 562 -35.04 -34.57 5.04
CA ALA A 562 -35.07 -35.09 6.39
C ALA A 562 -35.29 -36.61 6.40
N LEU A 563 -36.17 -37.14 5.56
CA LEU A 563 -36.41 -38.57 5.42
C LEU A 563 -35.17 -39.31 4.86
N VAL A 564 -34.51 -38.76 3.84
CA VAL A 564 -33.29 -39.35 3.27
C VAL A 564 -32.18 -39.37 4.33
N LYS A 565 -32.00 -38.30 5.08
CA LYS A 565 -31.01 -38.20 6.16
C LYS A 565 -31.26 -39.20 7.30
N GLU A 566 -32.51 -39.34 7.69
CA GLU A 566 -32.90 -40.34 8.70
C GLU A 566 -32.57 -41.77 8.25
N GLN A 567 -32.77 -42.09 6.98
CA GLN A 567 -32.42 -43.40 6.44
C GLN A 567 -30.88 -43.60 6.40
N GLU A 568 -30.12 -42.59 5.93
CA GLU A 568 -28.66 -42.63 5.91
C GLU A 568 -28.07 -42.79 7.32
N ASP A 569 -28.64 -42.15 8.35
CA ASP A 569 -28.20 -42.27 9.74
C ASP A 569 -28.50 -43.67 10.30
N LYS A 570 -29.62 -44.32 9.89
CA LYS A 570 -29.94 -45.70 10.25
C LYS A 570 -28.95 -46.67 9.60
N ASP A 571 -28.70 -46.50 8.28
CA ASP A 571 -27.79 -47.36 7.52
C ASP A 571 -26.35 -47.27 8.09
N LYS A 572 -25.92 -46.06 8.49
CA LYS A 572 -24.61 -45.85 9.11
C LYS A 572 -24.51 -46.50 10.47
N LYS A 573 -25.54 -46.39 11.34
CA LYS A 573 -25.57 -47.05 12.64
C LYS A 573 -25.50 -48.59 12.47
N GLU A 574 -26.26 -49.15 11.53
CA GLU A 574 -26.22 -50.58 11.24
C GLU A 574 -24.84 -51.03 10.74
N ALA A 575 -24.20 -50.19 9.89
CA ALA A 575 -22.83 -50.49 9.41
C ALA A 575 -21.81 -50.46 10.55
N ASP A 576 -21.89 -49.46 11.44
CA ASP A 576 -21.03 -49.34 12.63
C ASP A 576 -21.24 -50.48 13.62
N GLU A 577 -22.48 -50.95 13.83
CA GLU A 577 -22.82 -52.08 14.67
C GLU A 577 -22.28 -53.40 14.05
N LYS A 578 -22.43 -53.59 12.74
CA LYS A 578 -21.85 -54.75 12.02
C LYS A 578 -20.31 -54.75 12.08
N ALA A 579 -19.68 -53.59 11.99
CA ALA A 579 -18.23 -53.47 12.12
C ALA A 579 -17.75 -53.79 13.54
N LYS A 580 -18.47 -53.39 14.57
CA LYS A 580 -18.21 -53.72 15.97
C LYS A 580 -18.43 -55.20 16.26
N ALA A 581 -19.48 -55.83 15.68
CA ALA A 581 -19.77 -57.27 15.83
C ALA A 581 -18.78 -58.18 15.13
N ALA A 582 -18.08 -57.71 14.10
CA ALA A 582 -17.06 -58.44 13.33
C ALA A 582 -15.68 -58.52 14.03
N GLY A 583 -15.53 -58.09 15.31
CA GLY A 583 -14.39 -58.40 16.17
C GLY A 583 -13.11 -57.63 15.80
N GLY A 584 -13.14 -56.32 15.92
CA GLY A 584 -11.91 -55.49 15.89
C GLY A 584 -11.30 -55.36 17.30
N PRO A 585 -9.98 -55.27 17.51
CA PRO A 585 -9.31 -55.37 18.79
C PRO A 585 -9.58 -54.16 19.70
N SER A 586 -9.65 -54.50 21.00
CA SER A 586 -9.84 -53.65 22.21
C SER A 586 -8.99 -52.40 22.23
N ALA A 587 -9.64 -51.32 22.62
CA ALA A 587 -9.06 -50.02 22.90
C ALA A 587 -8.15 -50.10 24.16
N ASN A 588 -6.85 -50.02 23.93
CA ASN A 588 -5.85 -49.44 24.87
C ASN A 588 -4.54 -49.23 24.13
N ALA A 589 -4.46 -48.16 23.33
CA ALA A 589 -3.22 -47.58 22.89
C ALA A 589 -3.46 -46.10 22.66
N SER A 590 -2.58 -45.27 23.24
CA SER A 590 -2.48 -43.83 23.01
C SER A 590 -2.49 -43.46 21.51
N PRO A 591 -3.09 -42.37 21.08
CA PRO A 591 -3.17 -42.03 19.68
C PRO A 591 -1.81 -41.57 19.16
N SER A 592 -1.11 -42.49 18.50
CA SER A 592 -0.10 -42.12 17.52
C SER A 592 -0.81 -41.84 16.20
N PRO A 593 -0.41 -40.86 15.42
CA PRO A 593 -1.02 -40.59 14.13
C PRO A 593 -0.69 -41.70 13.15
N LYS A 594 -1.69 -42.51 12.81
CA LYS A 594 -1.57 -43.43 11.67
C LYS A 594 -1.78 -42.62 10.39
N ALA A 595 -0.67 -42.44 9.70
CA ALA A 595 -0.66 -42.23 8.26
C ALA A 595 -1.10 -43.51 7.59
N ASP A 596 -2.37 -43.57 7.16
CA ASP A 596 -2.83 -44.42 6.06
C ASP A 596 -4.09 -43.79 5.49
N ASP A 597 -3.88 -42.80 4.64
CA ASP A 597 -4.90 -42.16 3.81
C ASP A 597 -5.03 -42.96 2.49
N LYS A 598 -5.49 -44.19 2.63
CA LYS A 598 -5.83 -45.05 1.49
C LYS A 598 -7.32 -45.02 1.22
N ASP A 599 -7.89 -43.90 0.82
CA ASP A 599 -9.21 -43.81 0.15
C ASP A 599 -9.85 -42.42 0.34
N LYS A 600 -9.15 -41.35 0.00
CA LYS A 600 -9.85 -40.17 -0.48
C LYS A 600 -10.49 -40.58 -1.80
N LYS A 601 -11.81 -40.74 -1.83
CA LYS A 601 -12.54 -41.17 -3.02
C LYS A 601 -12.20 -40.25 -4.16
N ALA A 602 -11.74 -40.78 -5.27
CA ALA A 602 -11.51 -40.04 -6.50
C ALA A 602 -12.78 -39.23 -6.87
N ILE A 603 -12.58 -37.99 -7.25
CA ILE A 603 -13.70 -37.13 -7.68
C ILE A 603 -14.31 -37.75 -8.93
N ASN A 604 -15.62 -37.92 -8.90
CA ASN A 604 -16.39 -38.40 -10.05
C ASN A 604 -17.16 -37.23 -10.69
N ILE A 605 -16.97 -37.06 -12.00
CA ILE A 605 -17.64 -36.00 -12.76
C ILE A 605 -18.47 -36.69 -13.88
N ASP A 606 -19.77 -36.62 -13.78
CA ASP A 606 -20.68 -37.01 -14.84
C ASP A 606 -20.70 -35.95 -15.93
N TRP A 607 -19.90 -36.08 -16.94
CA TRP A 607 -19.76 -35.08 -18.01
C TRP A 607 -21.03 -34.86 -18.80
N ASN A 608 -21.85 -35.90 -18.99
CA ASN A 608 -23.09 -35.79 -19.71
C ASN A 608 -24.12 -34.97 -18.91
N GLY A 609 -24.60 -33.87 -19.48
CA GLY A 609 -25.51 -32.96 -18.84
C GLY A 609 -24.95 -32.16 -17.65
N LEU A 610 -23.62 -31.98 -17.55
CA LEU A 610 -23.00 -31.22 -16.49
C LEU A 610 -23.46 -29.74 -16.49
N THR A 611 -23.59 -29.13 -17.66
CA THR A 611 -24.04 -27.77 -17.85
C THR A 611 -25.47 -27.51 -17.35
N GLU A 612 -26.29 -28.56 -17.27
CA GLU A 612 -27.68 -28.50 -16.77
C GLU A 612 -27.76 -28.60 -15.23
N ARG A 613 -26.67 -29.00 -14.57
CA ARG A 613 -26.62 -29.18 -13.12
C ARG A 613 -26.08 -27.96 -12.38
N LYS A 614 -26.55 -26.80 -12.77
CA LYS A 614 -26.25 -25.52 -12.15
C LYS A 614 -27.44 -25.03 -11.32
N ALA A 615 -27.16 -24.34 -10.24
CA ALA A 615 -28.16 -23.66 -9.42
C ALA A 615 -27.62 -22.34 -8.89
N ARG A 616 -28.42 -21.29 -8.91
CA ARG A 616 -28.13 -20.06 -8.16
C ARG A 616 -28.43 -20.31 -6.69
N LEU A 617 -27.51 -19.95 -5.82
CA LEU A 617 -27.63 -20.13 -4.36
C LEU A 617 -28.05 -18.85 -3.64
N THR A 618 -27.65 -17.68 -4.11
CA THR A 618 -28.13 -16.40 -3.61
C THR A 618 -29.54 -16.12 -4.13
N ILE A 619 -30.42 -15.62 -3.28
CA ILE A 619 -31.83 -15.35 -3.64
C ILE A 619 -31.96 -13.93 -4.18
N ASN A 620 -31.37 -12.97 -3.48
CA ASN A 620 -31.32 -11.58 -3.87
C ASN A 620 -30.02 -11.28 -4.62
N THR A 621 -30.01 -10.30 -5.50
CA THR A 621 -28.76 -9.76 -6.08
C THR A 621 -27.90 -9.25 -4.93
N SER A 622 -26.73 -9.84 -4.76
CA SER A 622 -26.04 -9.79 -3.48
C SER A 622 -24.73 -9.00 -3.49
N ALA A 623 -24.12 -8.76 -4.64
CA ALA A 623 -22.76 -8.20 -4.68
C ALA A 623 -21.83 -8.90 -3.65
N ALA A 624 -21.84 -10.23 -3.69
CA ALA A 624 -21.08 -11.04 -2.73
C ALA A 624 -19.58 -10.88 -2.98
N SER A 625 -18.82 -10.59 -1.92
CA SER A 625 -17.36 -10.42 -1.99
C SER A 625 -16.61 -11.71 -1.64
N ASP A 626 -17.22 -12.61 -0.87
CA ASP A 626 -16.69 -13.94 -0.55
C ASP A 626 -17.84 -14.86 -0.12
N TRP A 627 -17.67 -16.19 -0.26
CA TRP A 627 -18.70 -17.18 0.03
C TRP A 627 -18.11 -18.53 0.43
N ILE A 628 -18.82 -19.22 1.32
CA ILE A 628 -18.55 -20.60 1.73
C ILE A 628 -19.84 -21.38 1.91
N LEU A 629 -19.79 -22.68 1.69
CA LEU A 629 -20.90 -23.59 1.95
C LEU A 629 -20.65 -24.36 3.22
N SER A 630 -21.69 -24.59 4.06
CA SER A 630 -21.62 -25.52 5.18
C SER A 630 -21.22 -26.91 4.71
N LYS A 631 -20.59 -27.71 5.57
CA LYS A 631 -20.12 -29.06 5.19
C LYS A 631 -21.20 -29.98 4.68
N ASP A 632 -22.42 -29.88 5.21
CA ASP A 632 -23.58 -30.65 4.78
C ASP A 632 -24.21 -30.12 3.48
N GLY A 633 -23.80 -28.95 3.01
CA GLY A 633 -24.31 -28.31 1.79
C GLY A 633 -25.65 -27.62 1.96
N GLU A 634 -26.10 -27.36 3.18
CA GLU A 634 -27.43 -26.85 3.48
C GLU A 634 -27.48 -25.31 3.69
N LYS A 635 -26.34 -24.70 4.02
CA LYS A 635 -26.24 -23.25 4.30
C LYS A 635 -25.17 -22.62 3.44
N LEU A 636 -25.53 -21.55 2.75
CA LEU A 636 -24.58 -20.65 2.11
C LEU A 636 -24.31 -19.48 3.06
N PHE A 637 -23.05 -19.30 3.44
CA PHE A 637 -22.58 -18.09 4.11
C PHE A 637 -21.87 -17.21 3.10
N TYR A 638 -22.12 -15.91 3.11
CA TYR A 638 -21.50 -14.98 2.19
C TYR A 638 -21.36 -13.59 2.79
N LEU A 639 -20.33 -12.88 2.36
CA LEU A 639 -20.02 -11.51 2.76
C LEU A 639 -20.59 -10.56 1.71
N THR A 640 -21.36 -9.60 2.15
CA THR A 640 -21.97 -8.61 1.25
C THR A 640 -22.31 -7.32 1.99
N SER A 641 -22.38 -6.22 1.25
CA SER A 641 -22.72 -4.89 1.73
C SER A 641 -24.14 -4.50 1.29
N PHE A 642 -25.17 -5.04 1.94
CA PHE A 642 -26.55 -4.57 1.74
C PHE A 642 -26.81 -3.23 2.45
N GLU A 643 -26.04 -2.93 3.49
CA GLU A 643 -26.03 -1.67 4.21
C GLU A 643 -24.66 -1.01 4.12
N LYS A 644 -24.17 -0.38 5.16
CA LYS A 644 -22.85 0.21 5.21
C LYS A 644 -21.82 -0.82 5.69
N GLY A 645 -20.86 -1.16 4.81
CA GLY A 645 -19.82 -2.15 5.06
C GLY A 645 -20.28 -3.59 4.80
N ASN A 646 -19.35 -4.52 4.70
CA ASN A 646 -19.64 -5.94 4.54
C ASN A 646 -20.07 -6.56 5.86
N ASP A 647 -21.13 -7.33 5.81
CA ASP A 647 -21.64 -8.16 6.89
C ASP A 647 -21.70 -9.62 6.45
N LEU A 648 -21.71 -10.55 7.40
CA LEU A 648 -21.86 -11.96 7.14
C LEU A 648 -23.35 -12.32 7.10
N TRP A 649 -23.79 -12.84 5.97
CA TRP A 649 -25.16 -13.29 5.73
C TRP A 649 -25.22 -14.79 5.58
N VAL A 650 -26.39 -15.38 5.84
CA VAL A 650 -26.65 -16.80 5.63
C VAL A 650 -27.94 -17.00 4.86
N THR A 651 -27.90 -17.93 3.88
CA THR A 651 -29.09 -18.44 3.18
C THR A 651 -29.23 -19.92 3.48
N GLU A 652 -30.38 -20.30 4.05
CA GLU A 652 -30.82 -21.68 4.19
C GLU A 652 -31.30 -22.19 2.82
N LEU A 653 -30.56 -23.07 2.16
CA LEU A 653 -30.78 -23.40 0.75
C LEU A 653 -32.12 -24.13 0.48
N ARG A 654 -32.69 -24.82 1.45
CA ARG A 654 -33.96 -25.56 1.26
C ARG A 654 -35.20 -24.74 1.54
N THR A 655 -35.10 -23.79 2.44
CA THR A 655 -36.23 -22.91 2.79
C THR A 655 -36.18 -21.59 2.04
N HIS A 656 -35.05 -21.29 1.43
CA HIS A 656 -34.79 -20.02 0.77
C HIS A 656 -34.87 -18.82 1.71
N GLU A 657 -34.65 -19.04 3.01
CA GLU A 657 -34.58 -17.98 4.01
C GLU A 657 -33.20 -17.36 4.05
N THR A 658 -33.13 -16.05 3.87
CA THR A 658 -31.89 -15.27 3.97
C THR A 658 -31.97 -14.33 5.15
N LYS A 659 -30.91 -14.27 5.96
CA LYS A 659 -30.84 -13.37 7.13
C LYS A 659 -29.42 -12.89 7.41
N LEU A 660 -29.32 -11.75 8.05
CA LEU A 660 -28.07 -11.29 8.64
C LEU A 660 -27.61 -12.31 9.69
N PHE A 661 -26.42 -12.85 9.51
CA PHE A 661 -25.86 -13.86 10.39
C PHE A 661 -24.93 -13.26 11.45
N ASN A 662 -24.05 -12.34 11.03
CA ASN A 662 -23.21 -11.56 11.95
C ASN A 662 -22.92 -10.17 11.36
N LYS A 663 -23.04 -9.14 12.17
CA LYS A 663 -22.74 -7.77 11.77
C LYS A 663 -21.25 -7.47 11.95
N LEU A 664 -20.57 -7.18 10.87
CA LEU A 664 -19.14 -6.85 10.82
C LEU A 664 -18.91 -5.37 10.51
N GLY A 665 -19.66 -4.81 9.56
CA GLY A 665 -19.57 -3.41 9.12
C GLY A 665 -18.21 -3.05 8.53
N ALA A 666 -17.47 -4.03 7.99
CA ALA A 666 -16.09 -3.90 7.55
C ALA A 666 -15.99 -3.57 6.05
N ASN A 667 -14.91 -2.91 5.64
CA ASN A 667 -14.66 -2.60 4.23
C ASN A 667 -13.95 -3.75 3.50
N ASN A 668 -12.96 -4.37 4.15
CA ASN A 668 -12.21 -5.50 3.61
C ASN A 668 -12.48 -6.75 4.44
N THR A 669 -12.93 -7.80 3.79
CA THR A 669 -13.30 -9.04 4.48
C THR A 669 -12.89 -10.26 3.66
N SER A 670 -12.50 -11.33 4.37
CA SER A 670 -12.32 -12.68 3.82
C SER A 670 -12.78 -13.70 4.85
N MET A 671 -13.09 -14.93 4.43
CA MET A 671 -13.55 -15.96 5.35
C MET A 671 -13.15 -17.38 4.96
N GLU A 672 -12.99 -18.22 5.96
CA GLU A 672 -12.74 -19.65 5.83
C GLU A 672 -13.62 -20.45 6.81
N LEU A 673 -14.09 -21.61 6.36
CA LEU A 673 -14.80 -22.54 7.26
C LEU A 673 -13.78 -23.39 8.02
N SER A 674 -13.97 -23.53 9.33
CA SER A 674 -13.12 -24.39 10.13
C SER A 674 -13.13 -25.85 9.63
N PRO A 675 -12.03 -26.61 9.79
CA PRO A 675 -11.93 -28.00 9.33
C PRO A 675 -13.02 -28.92 9.89
N ASP A 676 -13.56 -28.64 11.08
CA ASP A 676 -14.68 -29.36 11.69
C ASP A 676 -16.07 -28.77 11.32
N GLY A 677 -16.12 -27.64 10.62
CA GLY A 677 -17.35 -26.96 10.19
C GLY A 677 -18.09 -26.22 11.30
N LYS A 678 -17.51 -26.06 12.49
CA LYS A 678 -18.18 -25.48 13.67
C LYS A 678 -18.10 -23.98 13.74
N PHE A 679 -17.12 -23.37 13.12
CA PHE A 679 -17.00 -21.93 13.09
C PHE A 679 -16.48 -21.42 11.74
N ILE A 680 -16.74 -20.17 11.48
CA ILE A 680 -16.22 -19.41 10.36
C ILE A 680 -15.11 -18.51 10.91
N PHE A 681 -13.92 -18.63 10.35
CA PHE A 681 -12.82 -17.72 10.59
C PHE A 681 -12.98 -16.55 9.61
N VAL A 682 -13.08 -15.33 10.14
CA VAL A 682 -13.27 -14.12 9.33
C VAL A 682 -12.14 -13.15 9.61
N VAL A 683 -11.59 -12.56 8.56
CA VAL A 683 -10.73 -11.38 8.68
C VAL A 683 -11.55 -10.18 8.24
N ALA A 684 -11.66 -9.19 9.11
CA ALA A 684 -12.44 -7.98 8.91
C ALA A 684 -11.55 -6.77 9.20
N ASP A 685 -11.29 -5.93 8.20
CA ASP A 685 -10.39 -4.76 8.27
C ASP A 685 -9.05 -5.09 8.98
N GLY A 686 -8.45 -6.22 8.58
CA GLY A 686 -7.16 -6.68 9.10
C GLY A 686 -7.19 -7.19 10.56
N LYS A 687 -8.35 -7.60 11.07
CA LYS A 687 -8.51 -8.24 12.38
C LYS A 687 -9.24 -9.56 12.24
N ALA A 688 -8.83 -10.55 13.03
CA ALA A 688 -9.43 -11.89 13.00
C ALA A 688 -10.63 -11.99 13.97
N VAL A 689 -11.68 -12.64 13.50
CA VAL A 689 -12.93 -12.92 14.26
C VAL A 689 -13.33 -14.36 14.03
N LYS A 690 -13.75 -15.03 15.08
CA LYS A 690 -14.32 -16.37 15.03
C LYS A 690 -15.84 -16.26 15.17
N VAL A 691 -16.59 -16.78 14.20
CA VAL A 691 -18.05 -16.77 14.21
C VAL A 691 -18.56 -18.21 14.30
N ASP A 692 -19.36 -18.53 15.31
CA ASP A 692 -19.97 -19.84 15.45
C ASP A 692 -20.92 -20.12 14.28
N ALA A 693 -20.72 -21.22 13.56
CA ALA A 693 -21.40 -21.51 12.29
C ALA A 693 -22.89 -21.89 12.46
N GLU A 694 -23.34 -22.17 13.69
CA GLU A 694 -24.75 -22.50 13.97
C GLU A 694 -25.52 -21.27 14.48
N SER A 695 -24.97 -20.57 15.46
CA SER A 695 -25.64 -19.46 16.15
C SER A 695 -25.32 -18.08 15.58
N GLY A 696 -24.24 -17.91 14.80
CA GLY A 696 -23.77 -16.62 14.33
C GLY A 696 -23.08 -15.76 15.40
N LYS A 697 -22.90 -16.28 16.62
CA LYS A 697 -22.21 -15.53 17.66
C LYS A 697 -20.73 -15.36 17.34
N SER A 698 -20.24 -14.15 17.44
CA SER A 698 -18.83 -13.82 17.14
C SER A 698 -17.99 -13.62 18.39
N GLU A 699 -16.73 -14.02 18.30
CA GLU A 699 -15.68 -13.80 19.29
C GLU A 699 -14.46 -13.19 18.58
N PRO A 700 -13.99 -11.98 18.98
CA PRO A 700 -12.78 -11.41 18.37
C PRO A 700 -11.55 -12.22 18.82
N ILE A 701 -10.62 -12.43 17.88
CA ILE A 701 -9.31 -13.01 18.17
C ILE A 701 -8.33 -11.85 18.36
N ASN A 702 -8.05 -11.53 19.63
CA ASN A 702 -7.20 -10.39 19.97
C ASN A 702 -5.72 -10.79 19.93
N VAL A 703 -5.10 -10.62 18.78
CA VAL A 703 -3.64 -10.69 18.65
C VAL A 703 -3.05 -9.43 19.28
N ASN A 704 -2.06 -9.61 20.16
CA ASN A 704 -1.33 -8.51 20.78
C ASN A 704 0.14 -8.91 20.97
N THR A 705 0.98 -8.47 20.07
CA THR A 705 2.42 -8.67 20.12
C THR A 705 3.13 -7.46 19.53
N GLU A 706 4.44 -7.50 19.48
CA GLU A 706 5.24 -6.44 18.87
C GLU A 706 6.31 -7.06 17.98
N MET A 707 6.79 -6.27 17.02
CA MET A 707 7.95 -6.62 16.20
C MET A 707 8.98 -5.50 16.24
N VAL A 708 10.25 -5.88 16.20
CA VAL A 708 11.32 -4.95 15.89
C VAL A 708 11.40 -4.83 14.38
N LEU A 709 11.18 -3.62 13.88
CA LEU A 709 11.22 -3.29 12.46
C LEU A 709 12.51 -2.53 12.15
N ASN A 710 13.33 -3.03 11.23
CA ASN A 710 14.43 -2.28 10.65
C ASN A 710 13.90 -1.34 9.58
N TYR A 711 13.58 -0.13 9.99
CA TYR A 711 12.90 0.86 9.16
C TYR A 711 13.71 1.29 7.93
N SER A 712 15.03 1.41 8.07
CA SER A 712 15.91 1.78 6.96
C SER A 712 16.01 0.67 5.91
N ALA A 713 16.11 -0.58 6.35
CA ALA A 713 16.15 -1.73 5.45
C ALA A 713 14.81 -1.93 4.71
N GLU A 714 13.68 -1.76 5.41
CA GLU A 714 12.34 -1.82 4.81
C GLU A 714 12.17 -0.73 3.73
N LYS A 715 12.58 0.53 4.00
CA LYS A 715 12.51 1.60 3.00
C LYS A 715 13.38 1.33 1.79
N ALA A 716 14.59 0.84 1.99
CA ALA A 716 15.47 0.47 0.89
C ALA A 716 14.83 -0.63 0.02
N TYR A 717 14.24 -1.63 0.65
CA TYR A 717 13.49 -2.66 -0.06
C TYR A 717 12.29 -2.11 -0.83
N ILE A 718 11.44 -1.29 -0.20
CA ILE A 718 10.26 -0.69 -0.85
C ILE A 718 10.67 0.15 -2.06
N PHE A 719 11.75 0.92 -1.94
CA PHE A 719 12.29 1.71 -3.04
C PHE A 719 12.74 0.81 -4.20
N ASP A 720 13.55 -0.21 -3.93
CA ASP A 720 14.04 -1.14 -4.94
C ASP A 720 12.88 -1.95 -5.57
N HIS A 721 11.90 -2.37 -4.77
CA HIS A 721 10.69 -3.05 -5.23
C HIS A 721 9.86 -2.17 -6.19
N ALA A 722 9.54 -0.93 -5.78
CA ALA A 722 8.77 0.00 -6.62
C ALA A 722 9.48 0.28 -7.95
N TRP A 723 10.81 0.39 -7.91
CA TRP A 723 11.64 0.62 -9.09
C TRP A 723 11.57 -0.55 -10.09
N ARG A 724 11.67 -1.80 -9.61
CA ARG A 724 11.53 -3.01 -10.43
C ARG A 724 10.13 -3.15 -10.99
N GLN A 725 9.11 -3.01 -10.14
CA GLN A 725 7.71 -3.13 -10.54
C GLN A 725 7.34 -2.12 -11.64
N PHE A 726 7.83 -0.90 -11.54
CA PHE A 726 7.62 0.10 -12.60
C PHE A 726 8.27 -0.34 -13.92
N LYS A 727 9.53 -0.78 -13.88
CA LYS A 727 10.27 -1.25 -15.07
C LYS A 727 9.57 -2.43 -15.75
N GLU A 728 9.09 -3.39 -14.97
CA GLU A 728 8.45 -4.60 -15.48
C GLU A 728 7.04 -4.38 -16.03
N LYS A 729 6.29 -3.45 -15.41
CA LYS A 729 4.88 -3.21 -15.74
C LYS A 729 4.67 -2.07 -16.74
N LEU A 730 5.73 -1.38 -17.16
CA LEU A 730 5.59 -0.33 -18.15
C LEU A 730 5.31 -0.93 -19.53
N ILE A 731 4.32 -0.37 -20.24
CA ILE A 731 3.89 -0.81 -21.58
C ILE A 731 5.01 -0.70 -22.62
N PHE A 732 5.95 0.21 -22.41
CA PHE A 732 7.07 0.44 -23.34
C PHE A 732 8.33 -0.29 -22.85
N PRO A 733 8.70 -1.43 -23.48
CA PRO A 733 9.85 -2.23 -23.05
C PRO A 733 11.19 -1.49 -23.07
N ASP A 734 11.31 -0.47 -23.94
CA ASP A 734 12.50 0.38 -24.05
C ASP A 734 12.51 1.55 -23.06
N LEU A 735 11.52 1.59 -22.14
CA LEU A 735 11.37 2.66 -21.14
C LEU A 735 11.40 4.06 -21.76
N ASN A 736 10.89 4.21 -22.98
CA ASN A 736 11.00 5.46 -23.77
C ASN A 736 12.44 5.99 -23.88
N LYS A 737 13.43 5.10 -23.92
CA LYS A 737 14.87 5.41 -23.96
C LYS A 737 15.41 6.17 -22.74
N VAL A 738 14.70 6.12 -21.63
CA VAL A 738 15.17 6.65 -20.34
C VAL A 738 16.22 5.69 -19.75
N ASP A 739 17.34 6.22 -19.30
CA ASP A 739 18.35 5.48 -18.55
C ASP A 739 17.84 5.24 -17.12
N TRP A 740 16.99 4.21 -16.98
CA TRP A 740 16.26 3.89 -15.74
C TRP A 740 17.19 3.56 -14.58
N ASP A 741 18.28 2.84 -14.85
CA ASP A 741 19.23 2.41 -13.83
C ASP A 741 20.06 3.59 -13.31
N SER A 742 20.39 4.57 -14.17
CA SER A 742 21.05 5.83 -13.75
C SER A 742 20.15 6.66 -12.82
N TYR A 743 18.85 6.69 -13.09
CA TYR A 743 17.89 7.36 -12.19
C TYR A 743 17.74 6.62 -10.85
N HIS A 744 17.71 5.29 -10.86
CA HIS A 744 17.70 4.48 -9.63
C HIS A 744 18.85 4.88 -8.69
N GLU A 745 20.08 4.87 -9.16
CA GLU A 745 21.25 5.25 -8.36
C GLU A 745 21.21 6.72 -7.92
N ALA A 746 20.72 7.61 -8.81
CA ALA A 746 20.61 9.04 -8.49
C ALA A 746 19.64 9.33 -7.34
N TYR A 747 18.58 8.54 -7.18
CA TYR A 747 17.59 8.70 -6.10
C TYR A 747 17.92 7.85 -4.87
N LYS A 748 18.45 6.64 -5.03
CA LYS A 748 18.83 5.73 -3.93
C LYS A 748 19.75 6.39 -2.89
N ARG A 749 20.64 7.29 -3.33
CA ARG A 749 21.54 8.03 -2.44
C ARG A 749 20.84 8.92 -1.40
N PHE A 750 19.55 9.25 -1.59
CA PHE A 750 18.77 10.05 -0.65
C PHE A 750 18.19 9.23 0.52
N LEU A 751 18.05 7.91 0.36
CA LEU A 751 17.45 7.02 1.37
C LEU A 751 18.01 7.19 2.79
N PRO A 752 19.34 7.34 3.01
CA PRO A 752 19.88 7.52 4.36
C PRO A 752 19.43 8.82 5.06
N TYR A 753 18.94 9.78 4.28
CA TYR A 753 18.54 11.11 4.76
C TYR A 753 17.04 11.27 4.94
N ILE A 754 16.27 10.19 4.72
CA ILE A 754 14.80 10.18 4.78
C ILE A 754 14.36 9.24 5.90
N ASN A 755 13.61 9.75 6.89
CA ASN A 755 13.11 8.98 8.03
C ASN A 755 11.57 8.98 8.16
N ASN A 756 10.86 9.61 7.23
CA ASN A 756 9.40 9.73 7.26
C ASN A 756 8.77 9.35 5.93
N ASN A 757 7.44 9.15 5.93
CA ASN A 757 6.72 8.70 4.74
C ASN A 757 6.43 9.83 3.74
N TYR A 758 6.36 11.09 4.18
CA TYR A 758 6.13 12.23 3.30
C TYR A 758 7.29 12.42 2.34
N ASP A 759 8.50 12.53 2.87
CA ASP A 759 9.71 12.64 2.05
C ASP A 759 9.94 11.42 1.17
N PHE A 760 9.67 10.21 1.71
CA PHE A 760 9.80 8.98 0.97
C PHE A 760 8.84 8.89 -0.21
N ALA A 761 7.59 9.31 -0.03
CA ALA A 761 6.59 9.34 -1.10
C ALA A 761 6.92 10.40 -2.17
N GLU A 762 7.50 11.54 -1.78
CA GLU A 762 7.94 12.56 -2.73
C GLU A 762 9.16 12.11 -3.55
N MET A 763 10.10 11.40 -2.94
CA MET A 763 11.27 10.84 -3.61
C MET A 763 10.88 9.81 -4.67
#